data_6fd4b54b62cf9cbf04f0cd2a2080e362
#
_entry.id   6fd4b54b62cf9cbf04f0cd2a2080e362
#
_cell.length_a   1.000
_cell.length_b   1.000
_cell.length_c   1.000
_cell.angle_alpha   90.00
_cell.angle_beta   90.00
_cell.angle_gamma   90.00
#
_symmetry.space_group_name_H-M   'P 1'
#
loop_
_entity.id
_entity.type
_entity.pdbx_description
1 polymer ?
#
loop_
_entity_poly.entity_id
_entity_poly.type
_entity_poly.pdbx_seq_one_letter_code
_entity_poly.pdbx_strand_id
1 'polypeptide(L)'
;MNVEAATRFRTFQPTAMTITKESSCRIFCRRFFICILLVAVVALSSIVYAVYSYASNLSDVCHTKECLRSAAAFKQNMNLQADPCEDFYSYVCGNWADDHPRPARHGAYSWYDERQTKIYRNIRIQLEANVTRSDPKPVAQAKSMYKACLSEANRERYGFTAVQSYLKEFGLPLTPTLLNRTKTSARKYKFDWISSVAKIQRKLGLNVIVGFNIEQDHQDKNRNRLTLEYHYRPDELRFPAYEWSKLKAKAHDRRPIAVRSSSQDTDESDNESAEEEEEEDGEDDEDEIDTTELAESFARVIEAINPSIDTSGMDEKMNVLAERFAEFHRSLPKPLNSEDESEPEYYTVKQLQNATDHHIKPKKSYPVWQRYLDVLFANQPDAKPSDDEQLQMTPENVEFLGKLIDVVSDQPPALIELYVWGTVASFLVDHEFNDATLEEECAQVVHKLMGLAXSYAIADKSFLERTKPRVEQMLTDIRDEFDQMVLETDWMDAYTKYASLEKSKAMKSLIGFPEWILNDEKLEEHYAGLEISPTRHLENWVTALQFMNTGWLRSWKVKNNEVWDMDPTEVNAYNIFDRNAINIPVAIIQYPFYYLGLDALNYGALGEVLGHELTHGFDNAGRHYDKFGNEKRWWSNHTLQEYDT
;
A
#
# COMPACT_ATOMS: atom_id res chain seq x y z
N MET A 1 28.54 -91.26 -1.79
CA MET A 1 29.29 -92.34 -1.00
C MET A 1 28.45 -92.60 0.24
N ASN A 2 27.73 -93.67 0.19
CA ASN A 2 27.80 -94.87 1.05
C ASN A 2 27.65 -94.54 2.56
N VAL A 3 26.89 -95.12 3.43
CA VAL A 3 26.26 -96.44 3.38
C VAL A 3 25.45 -96.61 4.70
N GLU A 4 24.33 -97.27 4.64
CA GLU A 4 23.71 -98.21 5.55
C GLU A 4 23.99 -98.07 7.08
N ALA A 5 23.18 -98.32 7.97
CA ALA A 5 22.30 -99.46 8.19
C ALA A 5 21.58 -99.37 9.50
N ALA A 6 20.57 -99.97 9.53
CA ALA A 6 20.09 -101.11 10.33
C ALA A 6 19.02 -100.73 11.37
N THR A 7 17.93 -101.25 11.05
CA THR A 7 16.72 -101.51 11.83
C THR A 7 16.99 -102.29 13.13
N ARG A 8 16.38 -101.80 14.24
CA ARG A 8 15.98 -102.65 15.35
C ARG A 8 14.57 -102.31 15.82
N PHE A 9 13.70 -103.15 15.51
CA PHE A 9 12.35 -103.17 16.12
C PHE A 9 12.43 -103.49 17.61
N ARG A 10 11.93 -102.61 18.47
CA ARG A 10 11.56 -102.96 19.83
C ARG A 10 10.06 -102.85 19.94
N THR A 11 9.44 -104.00 20.25
CA THR A 11 8.02 -104.09 20.60
C THR A 11 7.73 -103.36 21.87
N PHE A 12 6.83 -102.33 21.75
CA PHE A 12 6.27 -101.61 22.91
C PHE A 12 5.01 -102.35 23.41
N GLN A 13 5.05 -102.82 24.66
CA GLN A 13 3.83 -103.21 25.35
C GLN A 13 3.08 -101.97 25.81
N PRO A 14 1.73 -101.87 25.68
CA PRO A 14 0.97 -100.78 26.17
C PRO A 14 0.86 -100.79 27.71
N THR A 15 1.50 -99.79 28.34
CA THR A 15 1.25 -99.49 29.76
C THR A 15 -0.08 -98.85 29.90
N ALA A 16 -0.95 -99.41 30.71
CA ALA A 16 -2.28 -98.86 31.07
C ALA A 16 -2.14 -97.48 31.70
N MET A 17 -2.73 -96.49 31.04
CA MET A 17 -2.81 -95.07 31.53
C MET A 17 -3.76 -95.01 32.68
N THR A 18 -3.25 -94.90 33.87
CA THR A 18 -4.08 -94.62 35.08
C THR A 18 -4.54 -93.20 35.08
N ILE A 19 -5.80 -92.95 34.76
CA ILE A 19 -6.42 -91.66 34.90
C ILE A 19 -6.56 -91.39 36.40
N THR A 20 -5.65 -90.56 36.94
CA THR A 20 -5.75 -90.03 38.26
C THR A 20 -6.87 -89.01 38.27
N LYS A 21 -7.95 -89.18 39.00
CA LYS A 21 -9.03 -88.31 39.23
C LYS A 21 -8.50 -87.04 39.92
N GLU A 22 -8.36 -85.89 39.16
CA GLU A 22 -7.97 -84.62 39.73
C GLU A 22 -8.97 -84.28 40.85
N SER A 23 -8.45 -83.86 41.98
CA SER A 23 -9.30 -83.52 43.11
C SER A 23 -10.23 -82.36 42.76
N SER A 24 -11.49 -82.36 43.18
CA SER A 24 -12.47 -81.33 42.94
C SER A 24 -11.98 -79.93 43.33
N CYS A 25 -11.03 -79.84 44.24
CA CYS A 25 -10.43 -78.61 44.71
C CYS A 25 -9.60 -77.95 43.64
N ARG A 26 -8.82 -78.71 42.80
CA ARG A 26 -7.99 -78.15 41.68
C ARG A 26 -8.88 -77.63 40.57
N ILE A 27 -9.97 -78.29 40.26
CA ILE A 27 -10.93 -77.82 39.24
C ILE A 27 -11.60 -76.53 39.70
N PHE A 28 -11.98 -76.44 40.98
CA PHE A 28 -12.60 -75.26 41.59
C PHE A 28 -11.58 -74.06 41.55
N CYS A 29 -10.34 -74.27 41.98
CA CYS A 29 -9.30 -73.25 41.95
C CYS A 29 -9.02 -72.75 40.52
N ARG A 30 -8.99 -73.63 39.52
CA ARG A 30 -8.77 -73.28 38.13
C ARG A 30 -9.92 -72.45 37.56
N ARG A 31 -11.16 -72.79 37.86
CA ARG A 31 -12.36 -72.01 37.48
C ARG A 31 -12.36 -70.65 38.17
N PHE A 32 -11.97 -70.59 39.41
CA PHE A 32 -11.86 -69.36 40.19
C PHE A 32 -10.80 -68.41 39.59
N PHE A 33 -9.63 -68.94 39.21
CA PHE A 33 -8.59 -68.19 38.56
C PHE A 33 -9.04 -67.65 37.19
N ILE A 34 -9.75 -68.47 36.41
CA ILE A 34 -10.33 -68.02 35.12
C ILE A 34 -11.34 -66.89 35.33
N CYS A 35 -12.18 -67.00 36.33
CA CYS A 35 -13.15 -65.94 36.67
C CYS A 35 -12.44 -64.62 37.05
N ILE A 36 -11.39 -64.68 37.86
CA ILE A 36 -10.60 -63.50 38.26
C ILE A 36 -9.95 -62.89 37.02
N LEU A 37 -9.40 -63.71 36.13
CA LEU A 37 -8.73 -63.26 34.89
C LEU A 37 -9.75 -62.57 33.94
N LEU A 38 -10.95 -63.13 33.82
CA LEU A 38 -12.02 -62.53 33.03
C LEU A 38 -12.47 -61.17 33.63
N VAL A 39 -12.61 -61.10 34.94
CA VAL A 39 -12.95 -59.82 35.62
C VAL A 39 -11.83 -58.80 35.42
N ALA A 40 -10.58 -59.22 35.53
CA ALA A 40 -9.42 -58.35 35.27
C ALA A 40 -9.38 -57.84 33.83
N VAL A 41 -9.69 -58.67 32.84
CA VAL A 41 -9.76 -58.31 31.44
C VAL A 41 -10.87 -57.31 31.18
N VAL A 42 -12.08 -57.53 31.77
CA VAL A 42 -13.22 -56.61 31.66
C VAL A 42 -12.87 -55.26 32.30
N ALA A 43 -12.26 -55.27 33.50
CA ALA A 43 -11.85 -54.08 34.19
C ALA A 43 -10.81 -53.30 33.37
N LEU A 44 -9.81 -53.97 32.81
CA LEU A 44 -8.79 -53.35 31.97
C LEU A 44 -9.37 -52.75 30.67
N SER A 45 -10.27 -53.50 30.01
CA SER A 45 -10.93 -53.01 28.80
C SER A 45 -11.84 -51.81 29.10
N SER A 46 -12.50 -51.80 30.28
CA SER A 46 -13.31 -50.65 30.72
C SER A 46 -12.43 -49.40 30.97
N ILE A 47 -11.27 -49.61 31.59
CA ILE A 47 -10.29 -48.51 31.82
C ILE A 47 -9.76 -47.99 30.47
N VAL A 48 -9.39 -48.88 29.59
CA VAL A 48 -8.90 -48.50 28.24
C VAL A 48 -9.98 -47.71 27.47
N TYR A 49 -11.23 -48.20 27.55
CA TYR A 49 -12.37 -47.51 26.93
C TYR A 49 -12.59 -46.12 27.54
N ALA A 50 -12.55 -46.01 28.87
CA ALA A 50 -12.72 -44.74 29.58
C ALA A 50 -11.60 -43.74 29.22
N VAL A 51 -10.34 -44.22 29.17
CA VAL A 51 -9.18 -43.40 28.75
C VAL A 51 -9.32 -42.97 27.29
N TYR A 52 -9.73 -43.89 26.43
CA TYR A 52 -9.95 -43.60 25.01
C TYR A 52 -11.06 -42.56 24.82
N SER A 53 -12.20 -42.76 25.52
CA SER A 53 -13.33 -41.82 25.47
C SER A 53 -12.93 -40.43 25.99
N TYR A 54 -12.19 -40.39 27.11
CA TYR A 54 -11.67 -39.13 27.66
C TYR A 54 -10.70 -38.44 26.69
N ALA A 55 -9.77 -39.20 26.11
CA ALA A 55 -8.82 -38.68 25.15
C ALA A 55 -9.52 -38.18 23.87
N SER A 56 -10.55 -38.90 23.38
CA SER A 56 -11.30 -38.47 22.20
C SER A 56 -12.10 -37.18 22.46
N ASN A 57 -12.64 -37.02 23.65
CA ASN A 57 -13.31 -35.77 24.04
C ASN A 57 -12.32 -34.60 24.15
N LEU A 58 -11.08 -34.84 24.59
CA LEU A 58 -10.01 -33.85 24.60
C LEU A 58 -9.58 -33.44 23.20
N SER A 59 -9.70 -34.35 22.21
CA SER A 59 -9.32 -34.04 20.84
C SER A 59 -10.22 -32.98 20.15
N ASP A 60 -11.42 -32.75 20.72
CA ASP A 60 -12.34 -31.72 20.24
C ASP A 60 -11.98 -30.32 20.74
N VAL A 61 -10.98 -30.21 21.62
CA VAL A 61 -10.47 -28.92 22.13
C VAL A 61 -9.13 -28.61 21.44
N CYS A 62 -9.04 -27.47 20.84
CA CYS A 62 -7.81 -27.04 20.16
C CYS A 62 -6.75 -26.63 21.21
N HIS A 63 -5.59 -27.28 21.18
CA HIS A 63 -4.47 -27.06 22.11
C HIS A 63 -3.23 -26.51 21.42
N THR A 64 -3.31 -26.12 20.17
CA THR A 64 -2.17 -25.55 19.46
C THR A 64 -1.79 -24.20 20.07
N LYS A 65 -0.55 -23.77 19.84
CA LYS A 65 -0.05 -22.46 20.26
C LYS A 65 -0.95 -21.32 19.75
N GLU A 66 -1.42 -21.45 18.52
CA GLU A 66 -2.29 -20.47 17.86
C GLU A 66 -3.65 -20.38 18.56
N CYS A 67 -4.25 -21.54 18.87
CA CYS A 67 -5.53 -21.58 19.60
C CYS A 67 -5.42 -20.98 21.01
N LEU A 68 -4.33 -21.32 21.73
CA LEU A 68 -4.11 -20.78 23.07
C LEU A 68 -3.94 -19.26 23.04
N ARG A 69 -3.20 -18.76 22.06
CA ARG A 69 -3.03 -17.31 21.85
C ARG A 69 -4.36 -16.62 21.54
N SER A 70 -5.15 -17.19 20.63
CA SER A 70 -6.45 -16.62 20.24
C SER A 70 -7.44 -16.62 21.41
N ALA A 71 -7.50 -17.73 22.16
CA ALA A 71 -8.37 -17.83 23.34
C ALA A 71 -7.99 -16.79 24.42
N ALA A 72 -6.69 -16.60 24.65
CA ALA A 72 -6.20 -15.60 25.59
C ALA A 72 -6.57 -14.18 25.14
N ALA A 73 -6.39 -13.88 23.84
CA ALA A 73 -6.73 -12.58 23.27
C ALA A 73 -8.23 -12.29 23.39
N PHE A 74 -9.08 -13.25 23.03
CA PHE A 74 -10.53 -13.08 23.20
C PHE A 74 -10.88 -12.78 24.65
N LYS A 75 -10.39 -13.59 25.59
CA LYS A 75 -10.68 -13.41 27.01
C LYS A 75 -10.23 -12.04 27.53
N GLN A 76 -9.13 -11.53 27.02
CA GLN A 76 -8.53 -10.26 27.42
C GLN A 76 -9.31 -9.06 26.84
N ASN A 77 -9.67 -9.14 25.56
CA ASN A 77 -10.31 -8.04 24.83
C ASN A 77 -11.81 -7.89 25.13
N MET A 78 -12.49 -8.98 25.52
CA MET A 78 -13.94 -8.98 25.74
C MET A 78 -14.33 -8.23 27.00
N ASN A 79 -15.31 -7.34 26.89
CA ASN A 79 -15.99 -6.71 28.01
C ASN A 79 -17.28 -7.49 28.32
N LEU A 80 -17.21 -8.41 29.26
CA LEU A 80 -18.36 -9.26 29.64
C LEU A 80 -19.49 -8.49 30.34
N GLN A 81 -19.35 -7.20 30.60
CA GLN A 81 -20.38 -6.35 31.19
C GLN A 81 -21.27 -5.70 30.13
N ALA A 82 -20.79 -5.59 28.88
CA ALA A 82 -21.63 -5.13 27.78
C ALA A 82 -22.62 -6.24 27.37
N ASP A 83 -23.80 -5.86 26.96
CA ASP A 83 -24.80 -6.80 26.45
C ASP A 83 -24.54 -7.02 24.95
N PRO A 84 -24.25 -8.26 24.54
CA PRO A 84 -23.94 -8.51 23.11
C PRO A 84 -25.11 -8.24 22.15
N CYS A 85 -26.34 -8.16 22.69
CA CYS A 85 -27.54 -7.84 21.89
C CYS A 85 -27.76 -6.33 21.73
N GLU A 86 -27.12 -5.52 22.58
CA GLU A 86 -27.21 -4.07 22.53
C GLU A 86 -25.96 -3.46 21.87
N ASP A 87 -24.76 -3.93 22.24
CA ASP A 87 -23.49 -3.45 21.71
C ASP A 87 -22.48 -4.59 21.58
N PHE A 88 -22.56 -5.30 20.46
CA PHE A 88 -21.70 -6.44 20.16
C PHE A 88 -20.23 -6.03 20.06
N TYR A 89 -19.95 -4.84 19.50
CA TYR A 89 -18.57 -4.33 19.37
C TYR A 89 -17.94 -4.17 20.76
N SER A 90 -18.60 -3.46 21.67
CA SER A 90 -18.10 -3.27 23.04
C SER A 90 -17.99 -4.60 23.78
N TYR A 91 -18.90 -5.55 23.54
CA TYR A 91 -18.83 -6.88 24.15
C TYR A 91 -17.54 -7.61 23.73
N VAL A 92 -17.19 -7.59 22.44
CA VAL A 92 -16.04 -8.35 21.91
C VAL A 92 -14.72 -7.60 22.07
N CYS A 93 -14.70 -6.27 21.89
CA CYS A 93 -13.48 -5.47 21.76
C CYS A 93 -13.30 -4.42 22.87
N GLY A 94 -14.26 -4.30 23.80
CA GLY A 94 -14.32 -3.18 24.74
C GLY A 94 -13.11 -2.98 25.65
N ASN A 95 -12.33 -4.03 25.89
CA ASN A 95 -11.11 -3.96 26.72
C ASN A 95 -9.82 -3.93 25.88
N TRP A 96 -9.91 -3.92 24.53
CA TRP A 96 -8.72 -3.99 23.65
C TRP A 96 -7.77 -2.81 23.86
N ALA A 97 -8.34 -1.61 24.01
CA ALA A 97 -7.57 -0.37 24.17
C ALA A 97 -6.73 -0.33 25.45
N ASP A 98 -7.14 -1.08 26.51
CA ASP A 98 -6.40 -1.13 27.78
C ASP A 98 -5.00 -1.72 27.60
N ASP A 99 -4.87 -2.73 26.73
CA ASP A 99 -3.58 -3.35 26.43
C ASP A 99 -2.88 -2.76 25.20
N HIS A 100 -3.60 -1.96 24.41
CA HIS A 100 -3.11 -1.37 23.16
C HIS A 100 -3.35 0.15 23.16
N PRO A 101 -2.71 0.88 24.08
CA PRO A 101 -2.93 2.33 24.17
C PRO A 101 -2.51 3.03 22.88
N ARG A 102 -3.39 3.89 22.37
CA ARG A 102 -3.15 4.64 21.14
C ARG A 102 -1.90 5.53 21.30
N PRO A 103 -0.89 5.37 20.42
CA PRO A 103 0.26 6.31 20.45
C PRO A 103 -0.19 7.75 20.19
N ALA A 104 0.45 8.71 20.86
CA ALA A 104 0.02 10.13 20.85
C ALA A 104 -0.08 10.75 19.46
N ARG A 105 0.59 10.17 18.47
CA ARG A 105 0.65 10.69 17.10
C ARG A 105 -0.35 10.05 16.14
N HIS A 106 -1.11 9.05 16.59
CA HIS A 106 -2.09 8.37 15.75
C HIS A 106 -3.47 8.95 16.01
N GLY A 107 -4.17 9.38 14.99
CA GLY A 107 -5.57 9.81 15.07
C GLY A 107 -6.46 8.65 15.50
N ALA A 108 -6.21 7.47 14.92
CA ALA A 108 -6.83 6.19 15.26
C ALA A 108 -5.74 5.14 15.49
N TYR A 109 -6.07 4.02 16.10
CA TYR A 109 -5.11 2.93 16.33
C TYR A 109 -5.86 1.61 16.29
N SER A 110 -5.33 0.68 15.51
CA SER A 110 -5.97 -0.60 15.21
C SER A 110 -4.93 -1.72 15.13
N TRP A 111 -5.38 -2.93 14.90
CA TRP A 111 -4.49 -4.06 14.60
C TRP A 111 -3.65 -3.82 13.32
N TYR A 112 -4.20 -3.10 12.35
CA TYR A 112 -3.47 -2.74 11.11
C TYR A 112 -2.22 -1.92 11.46
N ASP A 113 -2.39 -0.89 12.28
CA ASP A 113 -1.30 0.00 12.71
C ASP A 113 -0.25 -0.74 13.54
N GLU A 114 -0.69 -1.58 14.47
CA GLU A 114 0.22 -2.38 15.30
C GLU A 114 1.06 -3.32 14.45
N ARG A 115 0.40 -4.01 13.50
CA ARG A 115 1.12 -4.95 12.62
C ARG A 115 2.03 -4.24 11.63
N GLN A 116 1.61 -3.10 11.09
CA GLN A 116 2.46 -2.28 10.21
C GLN A 116 3.71 -1.79 10.94
N THR A 117 3.55 -1.31 12.16
CA THR A 117 4.67 -0.91 13.02
C THR A 117 5.65 -2.08 13.24
N LYS A 118 5.12 -3.26 13.48
CA LYS A 118 5.96 -4.47 13.66
C LYS A 118 6.71 -4.83 12.37
N ILE A 119 6.07 -4.71 11.20
CA ILE A 119 6.72 -4.95 9.90
C ILE A 119 7.87 -3.95 9.70
N TYR A 120 7.63 -2.66 9.91
CA TYR A 120 8.67 -1.62 9.78
C TYR A 120 9.83 -1.87 10.74
N ARG A 121 9.53 -2.28 11.97
CA ARG A 121 10.56 -2.66 12.94
C ARG A 121 11.41 -3.84 12.44
N ASN A 122 10.79 -4.84 11.85
CA ASN A 122 11.50 -6.01 11.29
C ASN A 122 12.37 -5.59 10.10
N ILE A 123 11.85 -4.72 9.22
CA ILE A 123 12.59 -4.15 8.09
C ILE A 123 13.80 -3.37 8.63
N ARG A 124 13.59 -2.53 9.65
CA ARG A 124 14.68 -1.78 10.29
C ARG A 124 15.78 -2.70 10.81
N ILE A 125 15.41 -3.76 11.53
CA ILE A 125 16.38 -4.76 12.05
C ILE A 125 17.21 -5.36 10.90
N GLN A 126 16.57 -5.64 9.76
CA GLN A 126 17.26 -6.16 8.58
C GLN A 126 18.21 -5.10 7.98
N LEU A 127 17.78 -3.84 7.93
CA LEU A 127 18.58 -2.74 7.40
C LEU A 127 19.79 -2.41 8.29
N GLU A 128 19.64 -2.55 9.60
CA GLU A 128 20.74 -2.37 10.59
C GLU A 128 21.80 -3.46 10.50
N ALA A 129 21.42 -4.64 10.05
CA ALA A 129 22.33 -5.78 9.95
C ALA A 129 23.48 -5.48 8.97
N ASN A 130 24.65 -6.03 9.25
CA ASN A 130 25.81 -5.88 8.36
C ASN A 130 25.54 -6.54 7.01
N VAL A 131 26.07 -5.94 5.97
CA VAL A 131 26.04 -6.53 4.62
C VAL A 131 26.87 -7.82 4.65
N THR A 132 26.31 -8.90 4.13
CA THR A 132 26.96 -10.19 4.03
C THR A 132 27.19 -10.58 2.57
N ARG A 133 28.04 -11.59 2.32
CA ARG A 133 28.27 -12.09 0.96
C ARG A 133 27.06 -12.82 0.38
N SER A 134 26.13 -13.21 1.22
CA SER A 134 24.90 -13.89 0.80
C SER A 134 23.76 -12.93 0.50
N ASP A 135 23.92 -11.64 0.79
CA ASP A 135 22.86 -10.65 0.47
C ASP A 135 22.86 -10.41 -1.05
N PRO A 136 21.71 -10.54 -1.71
CA PRO A 136 21.60 -10.03 -3.09
C PRO A 136 22.01 -8.57 -3.17
N LYS A 137 22.55 -8.13 -4.31
CA LYS A 137 23.00 -6.74 -4.49
C LYS A 137 21.96 -5.70 -4.07
N PRO A 138 20.66 -5.80 -4.44
CA PRO A 138 19.68 -4.81 -4.00
C PRO A 138 19.50 -4.73 -2.47
N VAL A 139 19.59 -5.86 -1.77
CA VAL A 139 19.52 -5.88 -0.29
C VAL A 139 20.73 -5.16 0.30
N ALA A 140 21.92 -5.41 -0.22
CA ALA A 140 23.15 -4.71 0.20
C ALA A 140 23.05 -3.20 -0.07
N GLN A 141 22.45 -2.81 -1.19
CA GLN A 141 22.21 -1.41 -1.54
C GLN A 141 21.21 -0.75 -0.60
N ALA A 142 20.11 -1.43 -0.24
CA ALA A 142 19.13 -0.93 0.72
C ALA A 142 19.78 -0.67 2.08
N LYS A 143 20.61 -1.61 2.57
CA LYS A 143 21.40 -1.43 3.81
C LYS A 143 22.36 -0.23 3.72
N SER A 144 22.99 -0.04 2.56
CA SER A 144 23.90 1.10 2.33
C SER A 144 23.14 2.44 2.31
N MET A 145 21.96 2.46 1.69
CA MET A 145 21.08 3.63 1.65
C MET A 145 20.64 4.03 3.06
N TYR A 146 20.24 3.04 3.89
CA TYR A 146 19.87 3.24 5.28
C TYR A 146 21.01 3.88 6.10
N LYS A 147 22.22 3.33 5.96
CA LYS A 147 23.43 3.86 6.66
C LYS A 147 23.76 5.29 6.20
N ALA A 148 23.60 5.59 4.92
CA ALA A 148 23.80 6.95 4.40
C ALA A 148 22.78 7.94 5.00
N CYS A 149 21.54 7.50 5.17
CA CYS A 149 20.46 8.29 5.76
C CYS A 149 20.76 8.61 7.25
N LEU A 150 21.21 7.63 8.00
CA LEU A 150 21.51 7.80 9.44
C LEU A 150 22.69 8.73 9.73
N SER A 151 23.59 8.92 8.75
CA SER A 151 24.83 9.68 8.99
C SER A 151 24.60 11.19 8.90
N GLU A 152 24.29 11.83 10.03
CA GLU A 152 24.14 13.28 10.12
C GLU A 152 25.33 14.03 9.51
N ALA A 153 26.55 13.62 9.86
CA ALA A 153 27.77 14.23 9.32
C ALA A 153 27.84 14.19 7.78
N ASN A 154 27.37 13.11 7.17
CA ASN A 154 27.33 12.99 5.71
C ASN A 154 26.16 13.81 5.12
N ARG A 155 25.00 13.85 5.78
CA ARG A 155 23.88 14.69 5.34
C ARG A 155 24.27 16.17 5.34
N GLU A 156 24.89 16.65 6.41
CA GLU A 156 25.39 18.03 6.52
C GLU A 156 26.48 18.33 5.48
N ARG A 157 27.42 17.40 5.29
CA ARG A 157 28.56 17.60 4.38
C ARG A 157 28.15 17.66 2.92
N TYR A 158 27.21 16.83 2.50
CA TYR A 158 26.90 16.62 1.06
C TYR A 158 25.53 17.14 0.65
N GLY A 159 24.58 17.22 1.57
CA GLY A 159 23.18 17.50 1.25
C GLY A 159 23.01 18.79 0.46
N PHE A 160 23.54 19.88 0.96
CA PHE A 160 23.31 21.18 0.35
C PHE A 160 24.01 21.34 -1.03
N THR A 161 25.18 20.74 -1.22
CA THR A 161 25.82 20.73 -2.55
C THR A 161 25.04 19.89 -3.55
N ALA A 162 24.39 18.84 -3.09
CA ALA A 162 23.51 18.01 -3.93
C ALA A 162 22.28 18.81 -4.38
N VAL A 163 21.62 19.53 -3.45
CA VAL A 163 20.47 20.41 -3.78
C VAL A 163 20.87 21.43 -4.84
N GLN A 164 21.99 22.11 -4.63
CA GLN A 164 22.52 23.10 -5.60
C GLN A 164 22.73 22.48 -6.99
N SER A 165 23.28 21.26 -7.03
CA SER A 165 23.53 20.54 -8.28
C SER A 165 22.23 20.21 -9.02
N TYR A 166 21.20 19.75 -8.28
CA TYR A 166 19.91 19.42 -8.88
C TYR A 166 19.17 20.67 -9.38
N LEU A 167 19.15 21.75 -8.59
CA LEU A 167 18.56 23.02 -9.08
C LEU A 167 19.19 23.47 -10.39
N LYS A 168 20.52 23.41 -10.47
CA LYS A 168 21.26 23.75 -11.69
C LYS A 168 20.90 22.81 -12.86
N GLU A 169 20.79 21.49 -12.59
CA GLU A 169 20.37 20.49 -13.60
C GLU A 169 18.98 20.82 -14.16
N PHE A 170 18.08 21.27 -13.30
CA PHE A 170 16.71 21.65 -13.68
C PHE A 170 16.64 23.02 -14.37
N GLY A 171 17.73 23.79 -14.40
CA GLY A 171 17.75 25.14 -14.96
C GLY A 171 17.22 26.20 -14.00
N LEU A 172 17.22 25.89 -12.69
CA LEU A 172 16.74 26.78 -11.64
C LEU A 172 17.91 27.49 -10.96
N PRO A 173 17.74 28.76 -10.52
CA PRO A 173 18.77 29.46 -9.74
C PRO A 173 18.83 28.94 -8.30
N LEU A 174 19.91 29.28 -7.57
CA LEU A 174 20.06 28.93 -6.15
C LEU A 174 19.06 29.71 -5.27
N THR A 175 18.67 30.90 -5.71
CA THR A 175 17.63 31.71 -5.06
C THR A 175 16.73 32.30 -6.14
N PRO A 176 15.44 32.50 -5.85
CA PRO A 176 14.53 33.01 -6.86
C PRO A 176 15.01 34.33 -7.46
N THR A 177 14.92 34.45 -8.78
CA THR A 177 15.32 35.65 -9.52
C THR A 177 14.60 36.90 -8.99
N LEU A 178 13.35 36.77 -8.54
CA LEU A 178 12.56 37.88 -7.99
C LEU A 178 13.11 38.42 -6.67
N LEU A 179 13.90 37.66 -5.93
CA LEU A 179 14.51 38.11 -4.66
C LEU A 179 15.46 39.30 -4.88
N ASN A 180 16.19 39.32 -5.99
CA ASN A 180 17.30 40.24 -6.22
C ASN A 180 17.12 41.18 -7.43
N ARG A 181 16.00 41.12 -8.14
CA ARG A 181 15.82 41.92 -9.36
C ARG A 181 14.76 43.02 -9.24
N THR A 182 15.06 44.17 -9.83
CA THR A 182 14.09 45.26 -10.02
C THR A 182 13.07 44.86 -11.10
N LYS A 183 11.87 45.45 -11.05
CA LYS A 183 10.79 45.22 -12.03
C LYS A 183 11.22 45.34 -13.49
N THR A 184 12.21 46.23 -13.79
CA THR A 184 12.70 46.48 -15.15
C THR A 184 13.62 45.35 -15.67
N SER A 185 14.45 44.77 -14.79
CA SER A 185 15.36 43.69 -15.18
C SER A 185 14.64 42.34 -15.29
N ALA A 186 13.54 42.16 -14.58
CA ALA A 186 12.74 40.94 -14.61
C ALA A 186 12.05 40.72 -15.98
N ARG A 187 11.72 41.81 -16.71
CA ARG A 187 11.08 41.73 -18.04
C ARG A 187 11.99 41.18 -19.14
N LYS A 188 13.31 41.23 -18.98
CA LYS A 188 14.27 40.70 -19.94
C LYS A 188 14.71 39.28 -19.62
N TYR A 189 14.27 38.75 -18.48
CA TYR A 189 14.63 37.39 -18.02
C TYR A 189 13.91 36.36 -18.90
N LYS A 190 14.62 35.26 -19.21
CA LYS A 190 14.06 34.12 -19.94
C LYS A 190 14.20 32.89 -19.08
N PHE A 191 13.14 32.14 -18.98
CA PHE A 191 13.09 30.88 -18.25
C PHE A 191 12.42 29.83 -19.14
N ASP A 192 13.11 28.73 -19.37
CA ASP A 192 12.59 27.61 -20.15
C ASP A 192 11.86 26.64 -19.22
N TRP A 193 10.65 27.04 -18.83
CA TRP A 193 9.87 26.28 -17.86
C TRP A 193 9.51 24.87 -18.37
N ILE A 194 9.25 24.70 -19.66
CA ILE A 194 8.89 23.40 -20.26
C ILE A 194 10.02 22.39 -20.03
N SER A 195 11.25 22.79 -20.37
CA SER A 195 12.42 21.94 -20.17
C SER A 195 12.69 21.68 -18.69
N SER A 196 12.46 22.68 -17.84
CA SER A 196 12.64 22.58 -16.39
C SER A 196 11.69 21.55 -15.79
N VAL A 197 10.38 21.67 -16.01
CA VAL A 197 9.39 20.76 -15.44
C VAL A 197 9.53 19.33 -15.99
N ALA A 198 9.88 19.17 -17.25
CA ALA A 198 10.13 17.85 -17.85
C ALA A 198 11.36 17.15 -17.22
N LYS A 199 12.43 17.89 -16.92
CA LYS A 199 13.62 17.37 -16.21
C LYS A 199 13.28 16.98 -14.78
N ILE A 200 12.47 17.81 -14.09
CA ILE A 200 12.00 17.56 -12.72
C ILE A 200 11.19 16.27 -12.70
N GLN A 201 10.23 16.15 -13.61
CA GLN A 201 9.38 14.96 -13.71
C GLN A 201 10.25 13.71 -13.98
N ARG A 202 11.17 13.79 -14.97
CA ARG A 202 12.06 12.66 -15.29
C ARG A 202 12.91 12.22 -14.10
N LYS A 203 13.40 13.19 -13.31
CA LYS A 203 14.38 12.95 -12.24
C LYS A 203 13.70 12.58 -10.91
N LEU A 204 12.65 13.32 -10.54
CA LEU A 204 12.02 13.25 -9.22
C LEU A 204 10.64 12.58 -9.25
N GLY A 205 10.04 12.41 -10.43
CA GLY A 205 8.66 11.93 -10.54
C GLY A 205 7.61 12.99 -10.22
N LEU A 206 8.01 14.28 -10.12
CA LEU A 206 7.10 15.36 -9.74
C LEU A 206 6.47 16.01 -10.95
N ASN A 207 5.15 16.08 -10.97
CA ASN A 207 4.38 16.89 -11.92
C ASN A 207 4.32 18.32 -11.37
N VAL A 208 4.90 19.26 -12.10
CA VAL A 208 4.89 20.70 -11.74
C VAL A 208 4.31 21.46 -12.93
N ILE A 209 3.19 22.16 -12.74
CA ILE A 209 2.41 22.81 -13.79
C ILE A 209 1.77 21.76 -14.72
N VAL A 210 2.59 21.04 -15.48
CA VAL A 210 2.14 19.94 -16.36
C VAL A 210 2.90 18.67 -16.00
N GLY A 211 2.25 17.54 -16.23
CA GLY A 211 2.82 16.24 -16.01
C GLY A 211 2.21 15.20 -16.95
N PHE A 212 2.40 13.95 -16.58
CA PHE A 212 1.81 12.85 -17.32
C PHE A 212 1.40 11.75 -16.36
N ASN A 213 0.52 10.91 -16.84
CA ASN A 213 0.14 9.68 -16.16
C ASN A 213 0.17 8.54 -17.18
N ILE A 214 0.15 7.33 -16.69
CA ILE A 214 0.03 6.13 -17.50
C ILE A 214 -1.20 5.38 -17.02
N GLU A 215 -2.16 5.26 -17.90
CA GLU A 215 -3.46 4.66 -17.64
C GLU A 215 -3.68 3.46 -18.56
N GLN A 216 -4.60 2.60 -18.20
CA GLN A 216 -5.02 1.54 -19.11
C GLN A 216 -5.75 2.15 -20.32
N ASP A 217 -5.49 1.59 -21.49
CA ASP A 217 -6.18 1.98 -22.72
C ASP A 217 -7.69 1.75 -22.54
N HIS A 218 -8.48 2.77 -22.77
CA HIS A 218 -9.94 2.72 -22.66
C HIS A 218 -10.58 1.59 -23.49
N GLN A 219 -10.00 1.29 -24.66
CA GLN A 219 -10.54 0.26 -25.58
C GLN A 219 -9.85 -1.10 -25.46
N ASP A 220 -8.62 -1.16 -24.91
CA ASP A 220 -7.85 -2.41 -24.78
C ASP A 220 -7.11 -2.45 -23.47
N LYS A 221 -7.72 -2.99 -22.43
CA LYS A 221 -7.16 -3.05 -21.06
C LYS A 221 -5.88 -3.88 -20.94
N ASN A 222 -5.45 -4.57 -21.99
CA ASN A 222 -4.14 -5.25 -22.02
C ASN A 222 -3.00 -4.30 -22.38
N ARG A 223 -3.31 -3.03 -22.67
CA ARG A 223 -2.34 -2.00 -23.04
C ARG A 223 -2.43 -0.83 -22.08
N ASN A 224 -1.33 -0.13 -21.96
CA ASN A 224 -1.30 1.18 -21.30
C ASN A 224 -1.23 2.30 -22.34
N ARG A 225 -1.70 3.47 -21.96
CA ARG A 225 -1.62 4.71 -22.73
C ARG A 225 -1.01 5.81 -21.89
N LEU A 226 -0.33 6.69 -22.55
CA LEU A 226 0.20 7.89 -21.95
C LEU A 226 -0.87 8.98 -22.00
N THR A 227 -1.12 9.60 -20.85
CA THR A 227 -2.04 10.71 -20.67
C THR A 227 -1.25 11.91 -20.19
N LEU A 228 -1.55 13.11 -20.69
CA LEU A 228 -0.98 14.33 -20.13
C LEU A 228 -1.96 14.92 -19.14
N GLU A 229 -1.44 15.36 -18.01
CA GLU A 229 -2.25 15.95 -16.95
C GLU A 229 -1.56 17.21 -16.41
N TYR A 230 -2.25 17.94 -15.58
CA TYR A 230 -1.67 19.06 -14.89
C TYR A 230 -1.61 18.74 -13.40
N HIS A 231 -0.86 19.52 -12.68
CA HIS A 231 -0.79 19.40 -11.24
C HIS A 231 -1.31 20.66 -10.57
N TYR A 232 -2.38 20.49 -9.81
CA TYR A 232 -3.10 21.62 -9.22
C TYR A 232 -2.51 22.08 -7.89
N ARG A 233 -2.06 21.15 -7.04
CA ARG A 233 -1.57 21.48 -5.70
C ARG A 233 -0.12 21.06 -5.49
N PRO A 234 0.74 21.98 -5.03
CA PRO A 234 2.11 21.61 -4.66
C PRO A 234 2.19 20.57 -3.54
N ASP A 235 1.18 20.46 -2.72
CA ASP A 235 1.06 19.52 -1.61
C ASP A 235 0.48 18.15 -2.01
N GLU A 236 -0.21 18.06 -3.16
CA GLU A 236 -0.69 16.81 -3.75
C GLU A 236 0.35 16.17 -4.67
N LEU A 237 1.62 16.17 -4.27
CA LEU A 237 2.66 15.53 -5.06
C LEU A 237 2.44 14.02 -5.06
N ARG A 238 1.74 13.51 -6.08
CA ARG A 238 1.51 12.08 -6.26
C ARG A 238 2.80 11.41 -6.70
N PHE A 239 3.43 10.73 -5.78
CA PHE A 239 4.36 9.68 -6.17
C PHE A 239 3.56 8.49 -6.67
N PRO A 240 4.03 7.81 -7.71
CA PRO A 240 3.45 6.50 -7.99
C PRO A 240 3.60 5.67 -6.71
N ALA A 241 2.48 5.40 -6.06
CA ALA A 241 2.34 4.54 -4.90
C ALA A 241 2.61 5.09 -3.48
N TYR A 242 2.42 6.40 -3.14
CA TYR A 242 2.30 6.74 -1.69
C TYR A 242 1.66 8.09 -1.40
N GLU A 243 0.80 8.14 -0.38
CA GLU A 243 0.14 9.36 0.10
C GLU A 243 1.05 10.21 1.00
N TRP A 244 1.66 11.25 0.46
CA TRP A 244 2.37 12.27 1.24
C TRP A 244 1.44 13.10 2.13
N SER A 245 0.14 13.17 1.78
CA SER A 245 -0.88 13.91 2.53
C SER A 245 -1.00 13.48 4.00
N LYS A 246 -0.80 12.18 4.27
CA LYS A 246 -0.87 11.67 5.65
C LYS A 246 0.32 12.08 6.52
N LEU A 247 1.45 12.46 5.90
CA LEU A 247 2.62 12.97 6.63
C LEU A 247 2.50 14.46 6.93
N LYS A 248 1.85 15.24 6.07
CA LYS A 248 1.65 16.69 6.28
C LYS A 248 0.52 17.01 7.27
N ALA A 249 -0.57 16.26 7.28
CA ALA A 249 -1.64 16.44 8.26
C ALA A 249 -1.13 16.35 9.71
N LYS A 250 -0.03 15.63 9.93
CA LYS A 250 0.61 15.51 11.24
C LYS A 250 1.51 16.71 11.60
N ALA A 251 1.96 17.48 10.63
CA ALA A 251 2.81 18.66 10.88
C ALA A 251 2.01 19.89 11.36
N HIS A 252 0.72 19.96 11.01
CA HIS A 252 -0.14 21.06 11.42
C HIS A 252 -0.57 21.03 12.90
N ASP A 253 -0.37 19.91 13.59
CA ASP A 253 -0.79 19.76 14.99
C ASP A 253 0.31 20.15 16.01
N ARG A 254 1.34 20.87 15.55
CA ARG A 254 2.45 21.30 16.42
C ARG A 254 2.26 22.73 16.96
N ARG A 255 1.10 23.02 17.57
CA ARG A 255 1.09 24.18 18.48
C ARG A 255 1.71 23.74 19.81
N PRO A 256 2.64 24.52 20.40
CA PRO A 256 3.17 24.18 21.71
C PRO A 256 1.98 24.07 22.67
N ILE A 257 1.91 22.95 23.38
CA ILE A 257 0.96 22.79 24.47
C ILE A 257 1.39 23.79 25.54
N ALA A 258 0.71 24.94 25.59
CA ALA A 258 0.80 25.82 26.73
C ALA A 258 0.27 25.01 27.92
N VAL A 259 1.12 24.77 28.88
CA VAL A 259 0.77 24.14 30.15
C VAL A 259 -0.30 25.02 30.81
N ARG A 260 -1.55 24.63 30.70
CA ARG A 260 -2.61 25.24 31.49
C ARG A 260 -2.63 24.53 32.83
N SER A 261 -2.22 25.28 33.84
CA SER A 261 -2.34 24.86 35.22
C SER A 261 -3.78 24.68 35.62
N SER A 262 -4.01 23.61 36.35
CA SER A 262 -5.30 23.19 36.90
C SER A 262 -5.89 24.23 37.85
N SER A 263 -7.19 24.51 37.73
CA SER A 263 -8.02 24.84 38.90
C SER A 263 -9.49 24.54 38.64
N GLN A 264 -9.96 23.58 39.40
CA GLN A 264 -11.26 23.45 40.08
C GLN A 264 -12.58 23.45 39.31
N ASP A 265 -13.14 22.26 39.39
CA ASP A 265 -14.53 21.86 39.72
C ASP A 265 -15.65 22.86 39.61
N THR A 266 -16.73 22.48 38.93
CA THR A 266 -18.06 22.33 39.50
C THR A 266 -19.01 21.59 38.56
N ASP A 267 -19.79 20.70 39.16
CA ASP A 267 -20.91 19.98 38.57
C ASP A 267 -22.01 20.93 38.05
N GLU A 268 -22.63 20.51 36.95
CA GLU A 268 -24.08 20.51 36.85
C GLU A 268 -24.55 19.72 35.63
N SER A 269 -25.48 18.83 35.89
CA SER A 269 -26.31 18.09 34.96
C SER A 269 -27.20 19.02 34.15
N ASP A 270 -27.43 18.74 32.90
CA ASP A 270 -28.80 18.59 32.42
C ASP A 270 -28.88 18.19 30.93
N ASN A 271 -29.83 17.37 30.72
CA ASN A 271 -30.46 16.81 29.56
C ASN A 271 -30.77 17.84 28.46
N GLU A 272 -30.39 17.59 27.22
CA GLU A 272 -31.20 18.06 26.11
C GLU A 272 -31.00 17.28 24.80
N SER A 273 -32.10 17.14 24.12
CA SER A 273 -32.45 16.51 22.88
C SER A 273 -31.48 16.72 21.72
N ALA A 274 -31.21 15.63 21.00
CA ALA A 274 -30.55 15.64 19.71
C ALA A 274 -31.41 16.39 18.68
N GLU A 275 -30.98 17.58 18.30
CA GLU A 275 -31.40 18.19 17.06
C GLU A 275 -30.43 17.73 15.97
N GLU A 276 -30.98 17.12 14.93
CA GLU A 276 -30.25 16.83 13.70
C GLU A 276 -29.82 18.18 13.11
N GLU A 277 -28.56 18.56 13.31
CA GLU A 277 -27.98 19.65 12.55
C GLU A 277 -27.78 19.11 11.12
N GLU A 278 -28.56 19.64 10.18
CA GLU A 278 -28.24 19.54 8.76
C GLU A 278 -26.87 20.19 8.60
N GLU A 279 -25.84 19.37 8.32
CA GLU A 279 -24.54 19.86 7.89
C GLU A 279 -24.79 20.60 6.58
N GLU A 280 -24.87 21.94 6.64
CA GLU A 280 -24.66 22.77 5.46
C GLU A 280 -23.25 22.39 4.96
N ASP A 281 -23.16 21.81 3.77
CA ASP A 281 -21.90 21.66 3.05
C ASP A 281 -21.29 23.06 2.89
N GLY A 282 -20.54 23.47 3.89
CA GLY A 282 -19.65 24.61 3.75
C GLY A 282 -18.59 24.16 2.74
N GLU A 283 -18.58 24.81 1.58
CA GLU A 283 -17.42 24.78 0.72
C GLU A 283 -16.26 25.33 1.55
N ASP A 284 -15.55 24.46 2.27
CA ASP A 284 -14.32 24.86 2.94
C ASP A 284 -13.36 25.37 1.87
N ASP A 285 -12.93 26.61 2.00
CA ASP A 285 -11.89 27.21 1.16
C ASP A 285 -10.55 26.51 1.46
N GLU A 286 -10.44 25.20 1.08
CA GLU A 286 -9.22 24.40 1.22
C GLU A 286 -8.06 24.94 0.34
N ASP A 287 -8.35 25.91 -0.52
CA ASP A 287 -7.39 26.46 -1.49
C ASP A 287 -6.60 27.67 -0.96
N GLU A 288 -6.77 28.06 0.31
CA GLU A 288 -6.09 29.25 0.84
C GLU A 288 -4.67 28.90 1.32
N ILE A 289 -3.67 29.21 0.50
CA ILE A 289 -2.25 29.08 0.88
C ILE A 289 -1.94 30.09 2.01
N ASP A 290 -1.48 29.59 3.15
CA ASP A 290 -0.97 30.48 4.22
C ASP A 290 0.34 31.10 3.76
N THR A 291 0.27 32.34 3.32
CA THR A 291 1.44 33.08 2.82
C THR A 291 2.47 33.36 3.90
N THR A 292 2.08 33.38 5.19
CA THR A 292 3.02 33.56 6.30
C THR A 292 3.89 32.31 6.48
N GLU A 293 3.25 31.15 6.55
CA GLU A 293 3.97 29.87 6.65
C GLU A 293 4.86 29.64 5.42
N LEU A 294 4.34 29.98 4.24
CA LEU A 294 5.10 29.85 2.98
C LEU A 294 6.33 30.79 2.98
N ALA A 295 6.20 32.02 3.49
CA ALA A 295 7.33 32.96 3.60
C ALA A 295 8.42 32.42 4.52
N GLU A 296 8.04 31.84 5.68
CA GLU A 296 8.96 31.20 6.62
C GLU A 296 9.65 29.99 5.96
N SER A 297 8.89 29.20 5.20
CA SER A 297 9.42 28.06 4.45
C SER A 297 10.47 28.52 3.43
N PHE A 298 10.15 29.58 2.67
CA PHE A 298 11.10 30.13 1.71
C PHE A 298 12.40 30.63 2.37
N ALA A 299 12.29 31.28 3.52
CA ALA A 299 13.48 31.72 4.29
C ALA A 299 14.37 30.51 4.64
N ARG A 300 13.78 29.48 5.26
CA ARG A 300 14.49 28.26 5.64
C ARG A 300 15.16 27.59 4.43
N VAL A 301 14.42 27.46 3.33
CA VAL A 301 14.91 26.80 2.09
C VAL A 301 16.07 27.59 1.48
N ILE A 302 15.97 28.91 1.42
CA ILE A 302 17.04 29.80 0.88
C ILE A 302 18.31 29.65 1.73
N GLU A 303 18.21 29.65 3.05
CA GLU A 303 19.35 29.48 3.97
C GLU A 303 19.97 28.08 3.83
N ALA A 304 19.14 27.05 3.71
CA ALA A 304 19.61 25.68 3.53
C ALA A 304 20.36 25.48 2.20
N ILE A 305 19.92 26.15 1.13
CA ILE A 305 20.55 26.06 -0.18
C ILE A 305 21.80 26.92 -0.26
N ASN A 306 21.81 28.05 0.42
CA ASN A 306 22.94 29.01 0.39
C ASN A 306 23.20 29.57 1.79
N PRO A 307 23.96 28.85 2.63
CA PRO A 307 24.25 29.29 3.99
C PRO A 307 24.96 30.64 4.13
N SER A 308 25.40 31.24 3.03
CA SER A 308 26.00 32.60 3.04
C SER A 308 24.93 33.71 3.04
N ILE A 309 23.67 33.34 2.83
CA ILE A 309 22.56 34.30 2.88
C ILE A 309 21.92 34.21 4.27
N ASP A 310 21.88 35.33 4.96
CA ASP A 310 21.15 35.51 6.20
C ASP A 310 19.80 36.14 5.86
N THR A 311 18.72 35.43 6.05
CA THR A 311 17.38 35.95 5.79
C THR A 311 16.79 36.76 6.94
N SER A 312 17.47 36.85 8.08
CA SER A 312 17.02 37.69 9.19
C SER A 312 16.90 39.17 8.73
N GLY A 313 15.76 39.75 8.92
CA GLY A 313 15.44 41.10 8.42
C GLY A 313 15.02 41.17 6.95
N MET A 314 14.76 40.04 6.30
CA MET A 314 14.21 39.97 4.94
C MET A 314 12.71 39.61 4.92
N ASP A 315 12.03 39.72 6.05
CA ASP A 315 10.62 39.29 6.19
C ASP A 315 9.72 39.88 5.09
N GLU A 316 9.86 41.17 4.82
CA GLU A 316 9.07 41.83 3.76
C GLU A 316 9.32 41.21 2.37
N LYS A 317 10.57 40.82 2.08
CA LYS A 317 10.89 40.19 0.79
C LYS A 317 10.34 38.77 0.73
N MET A 318 10.41 38.02 1.82
CA MET A 318 9.86 36.66 1.89
C MET A 318 8.34 36.68 1.73
N ASN A 319 7.67 37.63 2.41
CA ASN A 319 6.22 37.81 2.26
C ASN A 319 5.84 38.15 0.81
N VAL A 320 6.60 39.03 0.15
CA VAL A 320 6.36 39.36 -1.28
C VAL A 320 6.53 38.14 -2.17
N LEU A 321 7.55 37.28 -1.93
CA LEU A 321 7.74 36.04 -2.70
C LEU A 321 6.56 35.08 -2.47
N ALA A 322 6.15 34.91 -1.23
CA ALA A 322 5.02 34.04 -0.86
C ALA A 322 3.71 34.51 -1.50
N GLU A 323 3.42 35.82 -1.42
CA GLU A 323 2.25 36.41 -2.06
C GLU A 323 2.26 36.19 -3.58
N ARG A 324 3.40 36.39 -4.22
CA ARG A 324 3.54 36.20 -5.67
C ARG A 324 3.35 34.73 -6.07
N PHE A 325 3.89 33.81 -5.27
CA PHE A 325 3.69 32.37 -5.47
C PHE A 325 2.21 32.02 -5.37
N ALA A 326 1.55 32.46 -4.30
CA ALA A 326 0.13 32.21 -4.06
C ALA A 326 -0.75 32.87 -5.14
N GLU A 327 -0.42 34.10 -5.57
CA GLU A 327 -1.12 34.80 -6.65
C GLU A 327 -1.05 33.98 -7.96
N PHE A 328 0.13 33.46 -8.30
CA PHE A 328 0.29 32.61 -9.48
C PHE A 328 -0.50 31.32 -9.34
N HIS A 329 -0.43 30.67 -8.19
CA HIS A 329 -1.17 29.44 -7.91
C HIS A 329 -2.67 29.65 -8.13
N ARG A 330 -3.23 30.70 -7.53
CA ARG A 330 -4.66 31.03 -7.68
C ARG A 330 -5.04 31.41 -9.12
N SER A 331 -4.10 31.83 -9.95
CA SER A 331 -4.36 32.16 -11.37
C SER A 331 -4.49 30.93 -12.26
N LEU A 332 -4.03 29.76 -11.79
CA LEU A 332 -4.11 28.52 -12.56
C LEU A 332 -5.58 28.06 -12.62
N PRO A 333 -6.04 27.53 -13.75
CA PRO A 333 -7.42 27.02 -13.84
C PRO A 333 -7.64 25.86 -12.87
N LYS A 334 -8.83 25.77 -12.27
CA LYS A 334 -9.21 24.67 -11.39
C LYS A 334 -9.58 23.43 -12.21
N PRO A 335 -9.31 22.22 -11.70
CA PRO A 335 -9.66 20.99 -12.39
C PRO A 335 -11.17 20.86 -12.55
N LEU A 336 -11.56 20.07 -13.54
CA LEU A 336 -12.95 19.66 -13.73
C LEU A 336 -13.25 18.50 -12.79
N ASN A 337 -14.48 18.41 -12.33
CA ASN A 337 -14.94 17.26 -11.57
C ASN A 337 -15.00 16.05 -12.52
N SER A 338 -14.49 14.93 -12.06
CA SER A 338 -14.44 13.69 -12.86
C SER A 338 -15.82 13.23 -13.40
N GLU A 339 -16.90 13.61 -12.72
CA GLU A 339 -18.27 13.27 -13.12
C GLU A 339 -18.70 13.94 -14.42
N ASP A 340 -18.05 15.03 -14.81
CA ASP A 340 -18.38 15.83 -16.00
C ASP A 340 -17.51 15.45 -17.21
N GLU A 341 -16.58 14.49 -17.07
CA GLU A 341 -15.65 14.10 -18.16
C GLU A 341 -16.30 13.12 -19.15
N SER A 342 -16.07 13.38 -20.44
CA SER A 342 -16.49 12.51 -21.55
C SER A 342 -15.55 11.29 -21.68
N GLU A 343 -15.94 10.31 -22.48
CA GLU A 343 -15.06 9.18 -22.80
C GLU A 343 -13.75 9.67 -23.45
N PRO A 344 -12.61 9.05 -23.07
CA PRO A 344 -11.32 9.45 -23.65
C PRO A 344 -11.26 9.26 -25.17
N GLU A 345 -10.57 10.19 -25.82
CA GLU A 345 -10.23 10.16 -27.24
C GLU A 345 -8.72 9.96 -27.42
N TYR A 346 -8.31 9.70 -28.65
CA TYR A 346 -6.91 9.39 -28.99
C TYR A 346 -6.30 10.52 -29.85
N TYR A 347 -5.17 11.04 -29.38
CA TYR A 347 -4.47 12.18 -30.03
C TYR A 347 -3.01 11.83 -30.27
N THR A 348 -2.53 11.96 -31.51
CA THR A 348 -1.07 12.07 -31.70
C THR A 348 -0.59 13.38 -31.04
N VAL A 349 0.70 13.46 -30.73
CA VAL A 349 1.28 14.67 -30.10
C VAL A 349 0.96 15.93 -30.92
N LYS A 350 1.00 15.81 -32.24
CA LYS A 350 0.69 16.93 -33.17
C LYS A 350 -0.80 17.32 -33.11
N GLN A 351 -1.70 16.33 -33.05
CA GLN A 351 -3.13 16.60 -32.90
C GLN A 351 -3.44 17.28 -31.58
N LEU A 352 -2.82 16.78 -30.49
CA LEU A 352 -2.96 17.37 -29.15
C LEU A 352 -2.44 18.83 -29.14
N GLN A 353 -1.28 19.10 -29.75
CA GLN A 353 -0.76 20.46 -29.86
C GLN A 353 -1.74 21.39 -30.59
N ASN A 354 -2.29 20.93 -31.71
CA ASN A 354 -3.27 21.73 -32.46
C ASN A 354 -4.55 21.97 -31.65
N ALA A 355 -5.01 20.96 -30.93
CA ALA A 355 -6.22 21.07 -30.09
C ALA A 355 -6.01 22.07 -28.94
N THR A 356 -4.88 21.97 -28.24
CA THR A 356 -4.58 22.91 -27.13
C THR A 356 -4.34 24.35 -27.65
N ASP A 357 -3.67 24.50 -28.80
CA ASP A 357 -3.44 25.82 -29.42
C ASP A 357 -4.76 26.52 -29.76
N HIS A 358 -5.84 25.79 -30.01
CA HIS A 358 -7.14 26.36 -30.30
C HIS A 358 -7.71 27.21 -29.14
N HIS A 359 -7.30 26.88 -27.92
CA HIS A 359 -7.75 27.55 -26.70
C HIS A 359 -6.86 28.72 -26.26
N ILE A 360 -5.67 28.92 -26.90
CA ILE A 360 -4.71 29.96 -26.56
C ILE A 360 -5.10 31.30 -27.23
N LYS A 361 -5.05 32.41 -26.50
CA LYS A 361 -5.38 33.76 -26.97
C LYS A 361 -4.19 34.71 -26.89
N PRO A 362 -3.89 35.52 -27.92
CA PRO A 362 -4.39 35.46 -29.31
C PRO A 362 -3.85 34.24 -30.05
N LYS A 363 -4.58 33.70 -30.98
CA LYS A 363 -4.30 32.44 -31.68
C LYS A 363 -2.85 32.33 -32.16
N LYS A 364 -1.98 31.89 -31.29
CA LYS A 364 -0.55 31.72 -31.49
C LYS A 364 -0.13 30.34 -30.96
N SER A 365 0.46 29.54 -31.80
CA SER A 365 0.97 28.24 -31.36
C SER A 365 2.04 28.41 -30.29
N TYR A 366 1.91 27.67 -29.22
CA TYR A 366 2.90 27.61 -28.15
C TYR A 366 3.35 26.14 -28.04
N PRO A 367 4.45 25.77 -28.69
CA PRO A 367 4.86 24.36 -28.80
C PRO A 367 5.33 23.81 -27.45
N VAL A 368 4.49 23.06 -26.79
CA VAL A 368 4.72 22.51 -25.46
C VAL A 368 4.99 21.00 -25.52
N TRP A 369 4.06 20.24 -26.13
CA TRP A 369 3.98 18.79 -25.88
C TRP A 369 5.15 18.02 -26.46
N GLN A 370 5.52 18.31 -27.71
CA GLN A 370 6.67 17.66 -28.33
C GLN A 370 7.95 17.93 -27.52
N ARG A 371 8.16 19.20 -27.13
CA ARG A 371 9.35 19.61 -26.37
C ARG A 371 9.35 18.96 -24.98
N TYR A 372 8.21 18.95 -24.31
CA TYR A 372 8.05 18.29 -22.99
C TYR A 372 8.45 16.81 -23.08
N LEU A 373 7.87 16.08 -24.05
CA LEU A 373 8.14 14.65 -24.23
C LEU A 373 9.59 14.38 -24.66
N ASP A 374 10.17 15.24 -25.53
CA ASP A 374 11.59 15.11 -25.93
C ASP A 374 12.53 15.16 -24.70
N VAL A 375 12.25 16.09 -23.78
CA VAL A 375 13.06 16.24 -22.56
C VAL A 375 12.75 15.13 -21.56
N LEU A 376 11.47 14.80 -21.37
CA LEU A 376 11.03 13.76 -20.44
C LEU A 376 11.67 12.40 -20.77
N PHE A 377 11.64 12.00 -22.05
CA PHE A 377 12.15 10.70 -22.51
C PHE A 377 13.60 10.76 -23.01
N ALA A 378 14.36 11.84 -22.74
CA ALA A 378 15.72 12.00 -23.26
C ALA A 378 16.66 10.83 -22.91
N ASN A 379 16.46 10.19 -21.75
CA ASN A 379 17.26 9.05 -21.30
C ASN A 379 16.69 7.70 -21.79
N GLN A 380 15.52 7.71 -22.43
CA GLN A 380 14.78 6.50 -22.83
C GLN A 380 14.11 6.75 -24.20
N PRO A 381 14.88 6.97 -25.25
CA PRO A 381 14.29 7.29 -26.56
C PRO A 381 13.38 6.17 -27.10
N ASP A 382 13.62 4.93 -26.70
CA ASP A 382 12.79 3.77 -27.11
C ASP A 382 11.41 3.79 -26.45
N ALA A 383 11.26 4.44 -25.29
CA ALA A 383 9.98 4.59 -24.60
C ALA A 383 9.20 5.84 -25.04
N LYS A 384 9.84 6.78 -25.72
CA LYS A 384 9.19 8.00 -26.18
C LYS A 384 8.09 7.66 -27.22
N PRO A 385 6.91 8.30 -27.14
CA PRO A 385 5.90 8.11 -28.20
C PRO A 385 6.43 8.50 -29.57
N SER A 386 6.21 7.64 -30.56
CA SER A 386 6.49 7.95 -31.97
C SER A 386 5.42 8.89 -32.54
N ASP A 387 5.67 9.46 -33.71
CA ASP A 387 4.76 10.42 -34.35
C ASP A 387 3.35 9.84 -34.62
N ASP A 388 3.25 8.52 -34.78
CA ASP A 388 2.00 7.83 -35.07
C ASP A 388 1.32 7.26 -33.81
N GLU A 389 2.04 7.23 -32.69
CA GLU A 389 1.45 6.75 -31.45
C GLU A 389 0.54 7.80 -30.81
N GLN A 390 -0.51 7.33 -30.20
CA GLN A 390 -1.58 8.19 -29.69
C GLN A 390 -1.60 8.17 -28.15
N LEU A 391 -1.74 9.36 -27.60
CA LEU A 391 -2.04 9.59 -26.19
C LEU A 391 -3.55 9.48 -25.99
N GLN A 392 -3.97 9.13 -24.79
CA GLN A 392 -5.37 9.03 -24.40
C GLN A 392 -5.73 10.26 -23.56
N MET A 393 -6.77 11.02 -23.95
CA MET A 393 -7.16 12.27 -23.27
C MET A 393 -8.67 12.44 -23.39
N THR A 394 -9.32 12.95 -22.33
CA THR A 394 -10.71 13.41 -22.49
C THR A 394 -10.70 14.78 -23.21
N PRO A 395 -11.72 15.10 -24.00
CA PRO A 395 -11.82 16.42 -24.63
C PRO A 395 -11.75 17.57 -23.63
N GLU A 396 -12.35 17.39 -22.46
CA GLU A 396 -12.36 18.37 -21.37
C GLU A 396 -10.94 18.62 -20.83
N ASN A 397 -10.14 17.54 -20.69
CA ASN A 397 -8.76 17.64 -20.24
C ASN A 397 -7.90 18.36 -21.30
N VAL A 398 -8.13 18.11 -22.58
CA VAL A 398 -7.45 18.83 -23.68
C VAL A 398 -7.78 20.34 -23.63
N GLU A 399 -9.04 20.70 -23.44
CA GLU A 399 -9.47 22.10 -23.28
C GLU A 399 -8.83 22.73 -22.04
N PHE A 400 -8.84 22.01 -20.92
CA PHE A 400 -8.21 22.44 -19.68
C PHE A 400 -6.73 22.73 -19.87
N LEU A 401 -5.98 21.80 -20.50
CA LEU A 401 -4.55 21.98 -20.76
C LEU A 401 -4.31 23.22 -21.66
N GLY A 402 -5.17 23.45 -22.62
CA GLY A 402 -5.10 24.65 -23.46
C GLY A 402 -5.24 25.93 -22.64
N LYS A 403 -6.21 25.99 -21.75
CA LYS A 403 -6.41 27.14 -20.83
C LYS A 403 -5.21 27.31 -19.90
N LEU A 404 -4.69 26.20 -19.37
CA LEU A 404 -3.51 26.21 -18.49
C LEU A 404 -2.31 26.82 -19.20
N ILE A 405 -2.01 26.38 -20.42
CA ILE A 405 -0.90 26.90 -21.22
C ILE A 405 -1.10 28.37 -21.54
N ASP A 406 -2.34 28.81 -21.82
CA ASP A 406 -2.66 30.23 -22.07
C ASP A 406 -2.30 31.07 -20.84
N VAL A 407 -2.78 30.66 -19.65
CA VAL A 407 -2.49 31.37 -18.39
C VAL A 407 -0.98 31.42 -18.12
N VAL A 408 -0.28 30.29 -18.21
CA VAL A 408 1.17 30.22 -17.93
C VAL A 408 1.96 31.03 -18.93
N SER A 409 1.63 30.96 -20.23
CA SER A 409 2.38 31.68 -21.28
C SER A 409 2.26 33.20 -21.17
N ASP A 410 1.21 33.71 -20.50
CA ASP A 410 0.99 35.15 -20.28
C ASP A 410 1.73 35.67 -19.03
N GLN A 411 2.29 34.80 -18.20
CA GLN A 411 2.98 35.21 -16.97
C GLN A 411 4.43 35.65 -17.22
N PRO A 412 4.95 36.56 -16.39
CA PRO A 412 6.38 36.88 -16.43
C PRO A 412 7.24 35.65 -16.16
N PRO A 413 8.29 35.39 -16.98
CA PRO A 413 9.14 34.21 -16.79
C PRO A 413 9.74 34.05 -15.39
N ALA A 414 10.01 35.14 -14.67
CA ALA A 414 10.54 35.09 -13.31
C ALA A 414 9.48 34.64 -12.29
N LEU A 415 8.20 34.82 -12.60
CA LEU A 415 7.11 34.35 -11.73
C LEU A 415 6.91 32.84 -11.92
N ILE A 416 6.96 32.37 -13.16
CA ILE A 416 6.92 30.92 -13.44
C ILE A 416 8.13 30.23 -12.77
N GLU A 417 9.32 30.84 -12.88
CA GLU A 417 10.54 30.34 -12.21
C GLU A 417 10.33 30.24 -10.70
N LEU A 418 9.77 31.27 -10.05
CA LEU A 418 9.50 31.28 -8.61
C LEU A 418 8.58 30.11 -8.22
N TYR A 419 7.54 29.87 -8.99
CA TYR A 419 6.60 28.79 -8.72
C TYR A 419 7.28 27.42 -8.82
N VAL A 420 8.02 27.16 -9.90
CA VAL A 420 8.75 25.91 -10.11
C VAL A 420 9.85 25.76 -9.04
N TRP A 421 10.58 26.85 -8.75
CA TRP A 421 11.63 26.87 -7.74
C TRP A 421 11.07 26.56 -6.34
N GLY A 422 10.00 27.24 -5.95
CA GLY A 422 9.39 27.07 -4.64
C GLY A 422 8.94 25.65 -4.39
N THR A 423 8.29 25.03 -5.39
CA THR A 423 7.83 23.65 -5.32
C THR A 423 9.01 22.69 -5.18
N VAL A 424 10.02 22.81 -6.04
CA VAL A 424 11.11 21.83 -6.14
C VAL A 424 12.17 22.03 -5.04
N ALA A 425 12.51 23.27 -4.72
CA ALA A 425 13.50 23.56 -3.68
C ALA A 425 12.98 23.11 -2.33
N SER A 426 11.70 23.37 -2.02
CA SER A 426 11.05 22.87 -0.79
C SER A 426 11.08 21.34 -0.77
N PHE A 427 10.69 20.68 -1.87
CA PHE A 427 10.72 19.21 -1.96
C PHE A 427 12.11 18.63 -1.67
N LEU A 428 13.19 19.28 -2.17
CA LEU A 428 14.56 18.79 -1.98
C LEU A 428 15.11 19.09 -0.58
N VAL A 429 14.61 20.11 0.09
CA VAL A 429 15.09 20.57 1.42
C VAL A 429 14.19 20.04 2.55
N ASP A 430 12.88 20.14 2.38
CA ASP A 430 11.89 19.83 3.43
C ASP A 430 11.58 18.33 3.59
N HIS A 431 12.47 17.45 3.15
CA HIS A 431 12.38 16.06 3.60
C HIS A 431 12.91 15.94 5.04
N GLU A 432 12.57 16.94 5.86
CA GLU A 432 12.83 16.88 7.30
C GLU A 432 11.96 15.81 7.93
N PHE A 433 12.61 15.00 8.69
CA PHE A 433 12.07 13.87 9.38
C PHE A 433 11.12 14.33 10.48
N ASN A 434 9.89 13.88 10.45
CA ASN A 434 8.87 14.23 11.43
C ASN A 434 8.89 13.24 12.61
N ASP A 435 9.49 13.62 13.72
CA ASP A 435 9.21 13.07 15.05
C ASP A 435 9.19 11.54 15.31
N ALA A 436 9.25 10.70 14.31
CA ALA A 436 9.69 9.32 14.49
C ALA A 436 11.18 9.37 14.84
N THR A 437 11.74 8.34 15.38
CA THR A 437 13.20 8.30 15.51
C THR A 437 13.81 8.34 14.10
N LEU A 438 14.97 8.93 13.99
CA LEU A 438 15.71 9.01 12.73
C LEU A 438 15.84 7.62 12.08
N GLU A 439 16.03 6.59 12.91
CA GLU A 439 16.15 5.20 12.45
C GLU A 439 14.88 4.70 11.80
N GLU A 440 13.72 5.04 12.36
CA GLU A 440 12.42 4.64 11.80
C GLU A 440 12.14 5.35 10.48
N GLU A 441 12.41 6.64 10.42
CA GLU A 441 12.21 7.43 9.19
C GLU A 441 13.15 6.99 8.07
N CYS A 442 14.43 6.76 8.38
CA CYS A 442 15.36 6.22 7.39
C CYS A 442 14.92 4.85 6.88
N ALA A 443 14.37 4.00 7.77
CA ALA A 443 13.85 2.69 7.36
C ALA A 443 12.63 2.84 6.44
N GLN A 444 11.74 3.77 6.76
CA GLN A 444 10.55 4.06 5.93
C GLN A 444 10.95 4.58 4.54
N VAL A 445 11.91 5.50 4.47
CA VAL A 445 12.42 6.03 3.20
C VAL A 445 13.00 4.91 2.33
N VAL A 446 13.86 4.07 2.91
CA VAL A 446 14.46 2.95 2.17
C VAL A 446 13.39 1.95 1.74
N HIS A 447 12.45 1.64 2.62
CA HIS A 447 11.33 0.75 2.33
C HIS A 447 10.51 1.27 1.16
N LYS A 448 10.16 2.56 1.18
CA LYS A 448 9.39 3.20 0.11
C LYS A 448 10.10 3.12 -1.26
N LEU A 449 11.42 3.32 -1.28
CA LEU A 449 12.20 3.41 -2.52
C LEU A 449 12.73 2.05 -2.98
N MET A 450 12.88 1.09 -2.06
CA MET A 450 13.44 -0.24 -2.34
C MET A 450 12.61 -1.36 -1.68
N GLY A 451 11.30 -1.19 -1.59
CA GLY A 451 10.38 -2.08 -0.86
C GLY A 451 10.49 -3.54 -1.24
N LEU A 452 10.63 -3.86 -2.52
CA LEU A 452 10.76 -5.24 -2.98
C LEU A 452 12.08 -5.90 -2.51
N ALA A 453 13.14 -5.14 -2.31
CA ALA A 453 14.36 -5.63 -1.65
C ALA A 453 14.16 -5.93 -0.16
N UNK A 454 13.39 -5.24 0.39
CA UNK A 454 13.07 -5.39 1.71
C UNK A 454 12.09 -6.47 1.92
N SER A 455 11.18 -6.64 0.96
CA SER A 455 10.20 -7.74 0.90
C SER A 455 10.86 -9.12 0.83
N TYR A 456 11.98 -9.21 0.20
CA TYR A 456 12.81 -10.43 0.17
C TYR A 456 13.02 -11.00 1.59
N ALA A 457 13.18 -10.15 2.59
CA ALA A 457 13.43 -10.56 3.98
C ALA A 457 12.20 -11.20 4.66
N ILE A 458 10.99 -10.91 4.18
CA ILE A 458 9.75 -11.49 4.72
C ILE A 458 9.16 -12.57 3.79
N ALA A 459 9.65 -12.65 2.57
CA ALA A 459 9.22 -13.65 1.61
C ALA A 459 9.74 -15.04 2.03
N ASP A 460 8.85 -16.01 2.07
CA ASP A 460 9.16 -17.37 2.53
C ASP A 460 8.56 -18.39 1.55
N LYS A 461 9.41 -19.27 1.06
CA LYS A 461 8.99 -20.36 0.18
C LYS A 461 7.89 -21.22 0.85
N SER A 462 7.97 -21.40 2.17
CA SER A 462 6.95 -22.18 2.88
C SER A 462 5.57 -21.50 2.82
N PHE A 463 5.53 -20.17 2.70
CA PHE A 463 4.29 -19.43 2.47
C PHE A 463 3.65 -19.86 1.15
N LEU A 464 4.42 -19.89 0.06
CA LEU A 464 3.92 -20.29 -1.27
C LEU A 464 3.39 -21.72 -1.27
N GLU A 465 4.06 -22.63 -0.55
CA GLU A 465 3.73 -24.05 -0.54
C GLU A 465 2.56 -24.40 0.38
N ARG A 466 2.38 -23.69 1.48
CA ARG A 466 1.46 -24.08 2.54
C ARG A 466 0.34 -23.07 2.81
N THR A 467 0.68 -21.79 2.88
CA THR A 467 -0.28 -20.76 3.30
C THR A 467 -1.08 -20.20 2.13
N LYS A 468 -0.40 -19.82 1.04
CA LYS A 468 -1.05 -19.25 -0.15
C LYS A 468 -2.19 -20.14 -0.67
N PRO A 469 -2.02 -21.47 -0.86
CA PRO A 469 -3.12 -22.31 -1.34
C PRO A 469 -4.33 -22.35 -0.41
N ARG A 470 -4.12 -22.21 0.91
CA ARG A 470 -5.23 -22.16 1.88
C ARG A 470 -6.00 -20.84 1.79
N VAL A 471 -5.28 -19.73 1.64
CA VAL A 471 -5.90 -18.40 1.49
C VAL A 471 -6.66 -18.34 0.14
N GLU A 472 -6.08 -18.91 -0.92
CA GLU A 472 -6.76 -19.05 -2.22
C GLU A 472 -8.06 -19.86 -2.09
N GLN A 473 -8.02 -20.95 -1.31
CA GLN A 473 -9.22 -21.74 -1.06
C GLN A 473 -10.28 -20.94 -0.28
N MET A 474 -9.87 -20.20 0.75
CA MET A 474 -10.77 -19.35 1.52
C MET A 474 -11.48 -18.33 0.60
N LEU A 475 -10.71 -17.67 -0.27
CA LEU A 475 -11.27 -16.71 -1.23
C LEU A 475 -12.24 -17.41 -2.20
N THR A 476 -11.90 -18.62 -2.63
CA THR A 476 -12.79 -19.42 -3.51
C THR A 476 -14.11 -19.73 -2.79
N ASP A 477 -14.04 -20.21 -1.56
CA ASP A 477 -15.24 -20.55 -0.78
C ASP A 477 -16.13 -19.32 -0.56
N ILE A 478 -15.54 -18.17 -0.24
CA ILE A 478 -16.25 -16.89 -0.05
C ILE A 478 -16.89 -16.44 -1.38
N ARG A 479 -16.17 -16.58 -2.48
CA ARG A 479 -16.68 -16.23 -3.82
C ARG A 479 -17.85 -17.11 -4.21
N ASP A 480 -17.78 -18.42 -3.94
CA ASP A 480 -18.87 -19.34 -4.24
C ASP A 480 -20.14 -18.99 -3.46
N GLU A 481 -20.00 -18.59 -2.18
CA GLU A 481 -21.12 -18.12 -1.36
C GLU A 481 -21.67 -16.77 -1.85
N PHE A 482 -20.79 -15.83 -2.22
CA PHE A 482 -21.18 -14.55 -2.81
C PHE A 482 -21.98 -14.79 -4.11
N ASP A 483 -21.49 -15.66 -4.99
CA ASP A 483 -22.18 -16.03 -6.23
C ASP A 483 -23.57 -16.60 -5.95
N GLN A 484 -23.71 -17.42 -4.91
CA GLN A 484 -25.00 -17.96 -4.47
C GLN A 484 -25.92 -16.84 -3.95
N MET A 485 -25.40 -15.90 -3.17
CA MET A 485 -26.17 -14.73 -2.69
C MET A 485 -26.68 -13.88 -3.86
N VAL A 486 -25.85 -13.65 -4.88
CA VAL A 486 -26.25 -12.93 -6.12
C VAL A 486 -27.42 -13.66 -6.80
N LEU A 487 -27.35 -14.99 -6.90
CA LEU A 487 -28.44 -15.79 -7.50
C LEU A 487 -29.76 -15.66 -6.72
N GLU A 488 -29.68 -15.62 -5.40
CA GLU A 488 -30.84 -15.61 -4.51
C GLU A 488 -31.46 -14.23 -4.29
N THR A 489 -30.70 -13.13 -4.52
CA THR A 489 -31.21 -11.78 -4.27
C THR A 489 -32.40 -11.44 -5.18
N ASP A 490 -33.38 -10.71 -4.67
CA ASP A 490 -34.63 -10.38 -5.37
C ASP A 490 -34.57 -9.08 -6.18
N TRP A 491 -33.71 -8.14 -5.77
CA TRP A 491 -33.65 -6.81 -6.40
C TRP A 491 -32.87 -6.77 -7.72
N MET A 492 -31.97 -7.74 -7.97
CA MET A 492 -31.26 -7.84 -9.24
C MET A 492 -32.06 -8.58 -10.29
N ASP A 493 -32.10 -8.07 -11.52
CA ASP A 493 -32.67 -8.81 -12.66
C ASP A 493 -31.73 -9.90 -13.19
N ALA A 494 -32.25 -10.80 -14.00
CA ALA A 494 -31.52 -11.96 -14.53
C ALA A 494 -30.28 -11.55 -15.35
N TYR A 495 -30.36 -10.44 -16.08
CA TYR A 495 -29.23 -9.94 -16.89
C TYR A 495 -28.09 -9.50 -15.99
N THR A 496 -28.39 -8.67 -14.96
CA THR A 496 -27.37 -8.14 -14.05
C THR A 496 -26.78 -9.26 -13.18
N LYS A 497 -27.61 -10.22 -12.71
CA LYS A 497 -27.09 -11.42 -12.02
C LYS A 497 -26.05 -12.15 -12.85
N TYR A 498 -26.39 -12.46 -14.12
CA TYR A 498 -25.47 -13.15 -15.02
C TYR A 498 -24.16 -12.37 -15.20
N ALA A 499 -24.24 -11.06 -15.44
CA ALA A 499 -23.07 -10.21 -15.62
C ALA A 499 -22.22 -10.14 -14.33
N SER A 500 -22.87 -10.12 -13.15
CA SER A 500 -22.18 -10.12 -11.84
C SER A 500 -21.40 -11.43 -11.63
N LEU A 501 -22.02 -12.57 -11.94
CA LEU A 501 -21.35 -13.88 -11.85
C LEU A 501 -20.16 -13.97 -12.81
N GLU A 502 -20.30 -13.43 -14.03
CA GLU A 502 -19.19 -13.37 -14.98
C GLU A 502 -18.05 -12.48 -14.48
N LYS A 503 -18.37 -11.37 -13.81
CA LYS A 503 -17.38 -10.47 -13.22
C LYS A 503 -16.65 -11.16 -12.04
N SER A 504 -17.41 -11.75 -11.13
CA SER A 504 -16.88 -12.52 -9.99
C SER A 504 -15.90 -13.60 -10.47
N LYS A 505 -16.32 -14.40 -11.43
CA LYS A 505 -15.53 -15.49 -12.02
C LYS A 505 -14.24 -15.00 -12.70
N ALA A 506 -14.31 -13.83 -13.36
CA ALA A 506 -13.17 -13.24 -14.08
C ALA A 506 -12.19 -12.53 -13.14
N MET A 507 -12.59 -12.25 -11.89
CA MET A 507 -11.80 -11.51 -10.92
C MET A 507 -10.53 -12.27 -10.56
N LYS A 508 -9.38 -11.64 -10.76
CA LYS A 508 -8.05 -12.20 -10.47
C LYS A 508 -7.73 -12.04 -8.99
N SER A 509 -6.82 -12.86 -8.48
CA SER A 509 -6.32 -12.75 -7.11
C SER A 509 -4.79 -12.76 -7.10
N LEU A 510 -4.20 -11.74 -6.47
CA LEU A 510 -2.76 -11.60 -6.25
C LEU A 510 -2.54 -11.77 -4.75
N ILE A 511 -2.04 -12.93 -4.32
CA ILE A 511 -1.94 -13.28 -2.90
C ILE A 511 -0.47 -13.46 -2.50
N GLY A 512 -0.05 -12.70 -1.51
CA GLY A 512 1.24 -12.78 -0.85
C GLY A 512 2.29 -11.82 -1.39
N PHE A 513 3.03 -12.23 -2.41
CA PHE A 513 4.12 -11.45 -3.01
C PHE A 513 4.44 -12.01 -4.40
N PRO A 514 5.09 -11.22 -5.28
CA PRO A 514 5.56 -11.72 -6.57
C PRO A 514 6.60 -12.83 -6.36
N GLU A 515 6.34 -14.03 -6.86
CA GLU A 515 7.20 -15.20 -6.60
C GLU A 515 8.65 -15.01 -7.04
N TRP A 516 8.87 -14.15 -8.05
CA TRP A 516 10.20 -13.88 -8.58
C TRP A 516 11.14 -13.21 -7.56
N ILE A 517 10.61 -12.55 -6.50
CA ILE A 517 11.49 -11.92 -5.49
C ILE A 517 12.32 -12.95 -4.71
N LEU A 518 11.91 -14.21 -4.70
CA LEU A 518 12.69 -15.31 -4.09
C LEU A 518 13.84 -15.79 -4.98
N ASN A 519 13.98 -15.23 -6.17
CA ASN A 519 15.06 -15.56 -7.10
C ASN A 519 16.06 -14.38 -7.13
N ASP A 520 17.23 -14.58 -6.58
CA ASP A 520 18.27 -13.55 -6.45
C ASP A 520 18.61 -12.89 -7.79
N GLU A 521 18.72 -13.70 -8.88
CA GLU A 521 19.04 -13.19 -10.21
C GLU A 521 17.95 -12.26 -10.75
N LYS A 522 16.67 -12.62 -10.53
CA LYS A 522 15.53 -11.80 -10.95
C LYS A 522 15.42 -10.53 -10.10
N LEU A 523 15.71 -10.62 -8.81
CA LEU A 523 15.74 -9.45 -7.92
C LEU A 523 16.85 -8.49 -8.36
N GLU A 524 18.04 -9.00 -8.70
CA GLU A 524 19.15 -8.19 -9.22
C GLU A 524 18.80 -7.57 -10.58
N GLU A 525 18.12 -8.33 -11.45
CA GLU A 525 17.64 -7.85 -12.76
C GLU A 525 16.64 -6.71 -12.59
N HIS A 526 15.70 -6.84 -11.64
CA HIS A 526 14.71 -5.80 -11.35
C HIS A 526 15.38 -4.46 -10.98
N TYR A 527 16.42 -4.51 -10.15
CA TYR A 527 17.16 -3.33 -9.70
C TYR A 527 18.39 -3.00 -10.58
N ALA A 528 18.49 -3.59 -11.76
CA ALA A 528 19.65 -3.35 -12.65
C ALA A 528 19.76 -1.87 -13.02
N GLY A 529 20.94 -1.29 -12.83
CA GLY A 529 21.21 0.12 -13.08
C GLY A 529 21.05 1.04 -11.87
N LEU A 530 20.45 0.55 -10.77
CA LEU A 530 20.40 1.31 -9.53
C LEU A 530 21.78 1.23 -8.83
N GLU A 531 22.37 2.38 -8.52
CA GLU A 531 23.66 2.46 -7.80
C GLU A 531 23.52 3.36 -6.58
N ILE A 532 23.77 2.81 -5.42
CA ILE A 532 23.61 3.47 -4.12
C ILE A 532 24.99 3.70 -3.46
N SER A 533 25.23 4.94 -3.05
CA SER A 533 26.43 5.33 -2.32
C SER A 533 26.24 5.13 -0.79
N PRO A 534 27.24 4.62 -0.06
CA PRO A 534 27.12 4.49 1.40
C PRO A 534 27.18 5.84 2.16
N THR A 535 27.39 6.96 1.48
CA THR A 535 27.61 8.28 2.14
C THR A 535 26.76 9.41 1.57
N ARG A 536 26.03 9.20 0.46
CA ARG A 536 25.34 10.26 -0.29
C ARG A 536 23.82 10.12 -0.15
N HIS A 537 23.28 10.55 0.98
CA HIS A 537 21.86 10.35 1.30
C HIS A 537 20.91 10.95 0.23
N LEU A 538 21.00 12.25 -0.03
CA LEU A 538 20.10 12.93 -0.98
C LEU A 538 20.27 12.39 -2.42
N GLU A 539 21.52 12.15 -2.85
CA GLU A 539 21.76 11.58 -4.17
C GLU A 539 21.18 10.16 -4.29
N ASN A 540 21.28 9.35 -3.23
CA ASN A 540 20.66 8.02 -3.20
C ASN A 540 19.15 8.11 -3.37
N TRP A 541 18.52 9.02 -2.61
CA TRP A 541 17.07 9.25 -2.66
C TRP A 541 16.63 9.64 -4.06
N VAL A 542 17.29 10.65 -4.66
CA VAL A 542 16.99 11.11 -6.01
C VAL A 542 17.27 10.01 -7.07
N THR A 543 18.35 9.24 -6.89
CA THR A 543 18.70 8.13 -7.79
C THR A 543 17.63 7.03 -7.76
N ALA A 544 17.14 6.69 -6.57
CA ALA A 544 16.08 5.69 -6.42
C ALA A 544 14.75 6.20 -7.00
N LEU A 545 14.39 7.46 -6.77
CA LEU A 545 13.22 8.10 -7.41
C LEU A 545 13.32 8.05 -8.92
N GLN A 546 14.47 8.45 -9.46
CA GLN A 546 14.72 8.41 -10.91
C GLN A 546 14.62 6.99 -11.46
N PHE A 547 15.14 6.02 -10.73
CA PHE A 547 15.06 4.60 -11.10
C PHE A 547 13.59 4.14 -11.19
N MET A 548 12.80 4.40 -10.16
CA MET A 548 11.37 4.08 -10.12
C MET A 548 10.62 4.75 -11.27
N ASN A 549 10.85 6.05 -11.44
CA ASN A 549 10.20 6.85 -12.48
C ASN A 549 10.59 6.38 -13.89
N THR A 550 11.84 5.94 -14.08
CA THR A 550 12.30 5.36 -15.35
C THR A 550 11.53 4.08 -15.68
N GLY A 551 11.33 3.23 -14.69
CA GLY A 551 10.51 2.01 -14.82
C GLY A 551 9.07 2.35 -15.18
N TRP A 552 8.49 3.30 -14.46
CA TRP A 552 7.12 3.75 -14.69
C TRP A 552 6.94 4.32 -16.11
N LEU A 553 7.87 5.20 -16.53
CA LEU A 553 7.87 5.77 -17.90
C LEU A 553 7.93 4.72 -19.01
N ARG A 554 8.51 3.56 -18.75
CA ARG A 554 8.56 2.46 -19.72
C ARG A 554 7.26 1.62 -19.72
N SER A 555 6.51 1.64 -18.64
CA SER A 555 5.39 0.72 -18.44
C SER A 555 4.27 0.90 -19.48
N TRP A 556 4.13 2.10 -20.08
CA TRP A 556 3.10 2.30 -21.12
C TRP A 556 3.38 1.49 -22.40
N LYS A 557 4.63 1.06 -22.61
CA LYS A 557 5.02 0.19 -23.74
C LYS A 557 4.85 -1.30 -23.41
N VAL A 558 4.59 -1.63 -22.15
CA VAL A 558 4.52 -3.01 -21.68
C VAL A 558 3.06 -3.44 -21.58
N LYS A 559 2.75 -4.67 -21.99
CA LYS A 559 1.41 -5.23 -21.81
C LYS A 559 1.12 -5.43 -20.33
N ASN A 560 -0.13 -5.19 -19.93
CA ASN A 560 -0.60 -5.36 -18.56
C ASN A 560 -0.75 -6.83 -18.19
N ASN A 561 0.36 -7.52 -18.01
CA ASN A 561 0.39 -8.88 -17.46
C ASN A 561 0.77 -8.76 -15.98
N GLU A 562 -0.10 -9.20 -15.11
CA GLU A 562 0.15 -9.42 -13.67
C GLU A 562 1.14 -8.42 -13.01
N VAL A 563 0.78 -7.17 -12.98
CA VAL A 563 1.59 -6.16 -12.27
C VAL A 563 1.17 -6.14 -10.80
N TRP A 564 2.14 -6.37 -9.92
CA TRP A 564 1.97 -6.16 -8.49
C TRP A 564 2.08 -4.65 -8.22
N ASP A 565 0.97 -4.01 -7.95
CA ASP A 565 0.92 -2.56 -7.67
C ASP A 565 1.09 -2.25 -6.20
N MET A 566 0.99 -3.28 -5.35
CA MET A 566 1.01 -3.12 -3.91
C MET A 566 2.28 -3.71 -3.31
N ASP A 567 2.84 -3.00 -2.32
CA ASP A 567 4.00 -3.48 -1.58
C ASP A 567 3.61 -4.72 -0.74
N PRO A 568 4.29 -5.85 -0.91
CA PRO A 568 4.00 -7.04 -0.11
C PRO A 568 4.14 -6.84 1.41
N THR A 569 4.84 -5.79 1.85
CA THR A 569 5.04 -5.47 3.27
C THR A 569 3.95 -4.57 3.85
N GLU A 570 2.97 -4.17 3.06
CA GLU A 570 1.85 -3.35 3.53
C GLU A 570 0.78 -4.22 4.20
N VAL A 571 0.39 -3.85 5.42
CA VAL A 571 -0.68 -4.56 6.16
C VAL A 571 -2.02 -3.97 5.71
N ASN A 572 -2.49 -4.44 4.57
CA ASN A 572 -3.73 -3.99 3.95
C ASN A 572 -4.13 -4.99 2.86
N ALA A 573 -5.24 -4.72 2.17
CA ALA A 573 -5.70 -5.43 0.99
C ALA A 573 -6.40 -4.43 0.07
N TYR A 574 -6.56 -4.74 -1.21
CA TYR A 574 -7.19 -3.83 -2.18
C TYR A 574 -7.94 -4.57 -3.28
N ASN A 575 -9.07 -4.00 -3.67
CA ASN A 575 -9.69 -4.29 -4.96
C ASN A 575 -9.16 -3.29 -5.99
N ILE A 576 -8.70 -3.79 -7.12
CA ILE A 576 -8.17 -2.98 -8.23
C ILE A 576 -9.22 -3.00 -9.35
N PHE A 577 -10.08 -2.00 -9.37
CA PHE A 577 -11.27 -1.95 -10.22
C PHE A 577 -10.95 -2.08 -11.71
N ASP A 578 -9.98 -1.29 -12.19
CA ASP A 578 -9.57 -1.22 -13.59
C ASP A 578 -8.91 -2.50 -14.11
N ARG A 579 -8.60 -3.44 -13.22
CA ARG A 579 -8.02 -4.76 -13.54
C ARG A 579 -8.93 -5.92 -13.16
N ASN A 580 -10.02 -5.64 -12.48
CA ASN A 580 -10.91 -6.64 -11.89
C ASN A 580 -10.07 -7.65 -11.09
N ALA A 581 -9.32 -7.15 -10.10
CA ALA A 581 -8.36 -7.95 -9.32
C ALA A 581 -8.39 -7.60 -7.83
N ILE A 582 -8.17 -8.61 -6.99
CA ILE A 582 -7.97 -8.46 -5.53
C ILE A 582 -6.50 -8.69 -5.24
N ASN A 583 -5.88 -7.78 -4.49
CA ASN A 583 -4.49 -7.89 -4.04
C ASN A 583 -4.45 -8.04 -2.51
N ILE A 584 -3.85 -9.13 -2.02
CA ILE A 584 -3.74 -9.48 -0.60
C ILE A 584 -2.24 -9.65 -0.27
N PRO A 585 -1.55 -8.60 0.17
CA PRO A 585 -0.12 -8.68 0.53
C PRO A 585 0.16 -9.70 1.64
N VAL A 586 1.36 -10.27 1.64
CA VAL A 586 1.74 -11.25 2.66
C VAL A 586 1.73 -10.64 4.07
N ALA A 587 1.95 -9.34 4.19
CA ALA A 587 2.02 -8.66 5.48
C ALA A 587 0.71 -8.72 6.26
N ILE A 588 -0.46 -8.77 5.61
CA ILE A 588 -1.74 -8.94 6.32
C ILE A 588 -1.97 -10.41 6.72
N ILE A 589 -1.31 -11.37 6.07
CA ILE A 589 -1.53 -12.81 6.32
C ILE A 589 -0.72 -13.26 7.55
N GLN A 590 -1.02 -12.65 8.68
CA GLN A 590 -0.41 -12.91 9.98
C GLN A 590 -1.43 -12.72 11.10
N TYR A 591 -1.08 -13.13 12.32
CA TYR A 591 -1.91 -12.86 13.50
C TYR A 591 -2.06 -11.34 13.70
N PRO A 592 -3.28 -10.80 13.97
CA PRO A 592 -4.53 -11.53 14.28
C PRO A 592 -5.46 -11.75 13.07
N PHE A 593 -5.01 -11.50 11.84
CA PHE A 593 -5.84 -11.71 10.65
C PHE A 593 -5.85 -13.17 10.22
N TYR A 594 -4.74 -13.89 10.43
CA TYR A 594 -4.57 -15.30 10.06
C TYR A 594 -3.75 -16.05 11.12
N TYR A 595 -3.66 -17.36 11.01
CA TYR A 595 -2.98 -18.24 11.98
C TYR A 595 -3.64 -18.18 13.37
N LEU A 596 -4.98 -18.23 13.41
CA LEU A 596 -5.76 -18.16 14.65
C LEU A 596 -6.00 -19.53 15.30
N GLY A 597 -5.60 -20.60 14.62
CA GLY A 597 -5.64 -21.96 15.15
C GLY A 597 -6.87 -22.78 14.72
N LEU A 598 -7.97 -22.11 14.40
CA LEU A 598 -9.20 -22.73 13.89
C LEU A 598 -9.61 -22.04 12.59
N ASP A 599 -10.09 -22.81 11.63
CA ASP A 599 -10.53 -22.26 10.35
C ASP A 599 -11.67 -21.25 10.52
N ALA A 600 -12.62 -21.55 11.44
CA ALA A 600 -13.71 -20.61 11.74
C ALA A 600 -13.19 -19.23 12.14
N LEU A 601 -12.10 -19.17 12.93
CA LEU A 601 -11.48 -17.90 13.33
C LEU A 601 -10.74 -17.23 12.15
N ASN A 602 -10.08 -18.02 11.30
CA ASN A 602 -9.41 -17.49 10.11
C ASN A 602 -10.45 -16.88 9.13
N TYR A 603 -11.61 -17.54 8.95
CA TYR A 603 -12.70 -17.00 8.13
C TYR A 603 -13.32 -15.75 8.77
N GLY A 604 -13.46 -15.70 10.10
CA GLY A 604 -13.96 -14.51 10.80
C GLY A 604 -13.00 -13.32 10.83
N ALA A 605 -11.73 -13.54 10.48
CA ALA A 605 -10.69 -12.50 10.46
C ALA A 605 -10.24 -12.22 9.01
N LEU A 606 -9.29 -12.97 8.47
CA LEU A 606 -8.84 -12.76 7.09
C LEU A 606 -9.98 -12.97 6.07
N GLY A 607 -10.88 -13.92 6.34
CA GLY A 607 -12.03 -14.15 5.46
C GLY A 607 -12.94 -12.93 5.34
N GLU A 608 -13.09 -12.16 6.43
CA GLU A 608 -13.81 -10.88 6.39
C GLU A 608 -13.13 -9.90 5.41
N VAL A 609 -11.82 -9.77 5.48
CA VAL A 609 -11.03 -8.92 4.56
C VAL A 609 -11.22 -9.40 3.12
N LEU A 610 -11.13 -10.72 2.87
CA LEU A 610 -11.30 -11.28 1.51
C LEU A 610 -12.70 -10.98 0.96
N GLY A 611 -13.74 -11.10 1.80
CA GLY A 611 -15.12 -10.77 1.44
C GLY A 611 -15.31 -9.28 1.18
N HIS A 612 -14.68 -8.44 2.00
CA HIS A 612 -14.66 -6.98 1.84
C HIS A 612 -14.08 -6.61 0.45
N GLU A 613 -12.90 -7.13 0.11
CA GLU A 613 -12.28 -6.84 -1.18
C GLU A 613 -13.10 -7.37 -2.37
N LEU A 614 -13.70 -8.53 -2.20
CA LEU A 614 -14.61 -9.07 -3.24
C LEU A 614 -15.81 -8.14 -3.44
N THR A 615 -16.40 -7.67 -2.35
CA THR A 615 -17.58 -6.80 -2.35
C THR A 615 -17.30 -5.45 -3.01
N HIS A 616 -16.09 -4.91 -2.84
CA HIS A 616 -15.66 -3.68 -3.53
C HIS A 616 -15.86 -3.74 -5.04
N GLY A 617 -15.74 -4.93 -5.66
CA GLY A 617 -16.01 -5.09 -7.09
C GLY A 617 -17.46 -4.76 -7.50
N PHE A 618 -18.37 -4.65 -6.54
CA PHE A 618 -19.82 -4.52 -6.76
C PHE A 618 -20.45 -3.36 -5.97
N ASP A 619 -19.66 -2.62 -5.21
CA ASP A 619 -20.12 -1.47 -4.41
C ASP A 619 -20.36 -0.22 -5.27
N ASN A 620 -20.59 0.93 -4.61
CA ASN A 620 -20.85 2.21 -5.26
C ASN A 620 -19.79 2.61 -6.30
N ALA A 621 -18.53 2.27 -6.07
CA ALA A 621 -17.43 2.55 -6.99
C ALA A 621 -17.21 1.39 -7.97
N GLY A 622 -17.08 0.17 -7.46
CA GLY A 622 -16.73 -0.99 -8.28
C GLY A 622 -17.81 -1.39 -9.31
N ARG A 623 -19.09 -1.08 -9.04
CA ARG A 623 -20.18 -1.34 -9.98
C ARG A 623 -20.05 -0.58 -11.31
N HIS A 624 -19.18 0.41 -11.39
CA HIS A 624 -18.91 1.13 -12.63
C HIS A 624 -17.90 0.41 -13.54
N TYR A 625 -17.26 -0.66 -13.05
CA TYR A 625 -16.21 -1.41 -13.77
C TYR A 625 -16.71 -2.81 -14.14
N ASP A 626 -16.61 -3.17 -15.41
CA ASP A 626 -17.05 -4.49 -15.90
C ASP A 626 -16.03 -5.60 -15.57
N LYS A 627 -16.29 -6.81 -16.02
CA LYS A 627 -15.44 -7.98 -15.80
C LYS A 627 -14.03 -7.87 -16.40
N PHE A 628 -13.79 -6.90 -17.28
CA PHE A 628 -12.47 -6.63 -17.87
C PHE A 628 -11.77 -5.42 -17.22
N GLY A 629 -12.46 -4.72 -16.30
CA GLY A 629 -11.98 -3.50 -15.69
C GLY A 629 -12.29 -2.23 -16.50
N ASN A 630 -13.14 -2.33 -17.52
CA ASN A 630 -13.58 -1.14 -18.26
C ASN A 630 -14.61 -0.38 -17.47
N GLU A 631 -14.39 0.91 -17.31
CA GLU A 631 -15.36 1.81 -16.69
C GLU A 631 -16.52 2.00 -17.69
N LYS A 632 -17.65 1.45 -17.39
CA LYS A 632 -18.86 1.54 -18.22
C LYS A 632 -20.07 1.00 -17.48
N ARG A 633 -21.23 1.45 -17.91
CA ARG A 633 -22.50 0.95 -17.38
C ARG A 633 -22.76 -0.47 -17.91
N TRP A 634 -22.86 -1.43 -17.00
CA TRP A 634 -23.14 -2.84 -17.32
C TRP A 634 -24.32 -3.41 -16.53
N TRP A 635 -24.79 -2.70 -15.50
CA TRP A 635 -26.03 -3.03 -14.78
C TRP A 635 -27.24 -2.52 -15.56
N SER A 636 -28.35 -3.25 -15.49
CA SER A 636 -29.62 -2.82 -16.08
C SER A 636 -30.22 -1.60 -15.37
N ASN A 637 -31.07 -0.87 -16.06
CA ASN A 637 -31.79 0.27 -15.44
C ASN A 637 -32.62 -0.17 -14.23
N HIS A 638 -33.23 -1.35 -14.30
CA HIS A 638 -34.03 -1.91 -13.21
C HIS A 638 -33.14 -2.11 -11.96
N THR A 639 -32.07 -2.84 -12.14
CA THR A 639 -31.16 -3.13 -11.01
C THR A 639 -30.58 -1.86 -10.39
N LEU A 640 -30.24 -0.85 -11.19
CA LEU A 640 -29.75 0.43 -10.68
C LEU A 640 -30.80 1.12 -9.82
N GLN A 641 -32.05 1.16 -10.27
CA GLN A 641 -33.14 1.77 -9.49
C GLN A 641 -33.39 1.07 -8.16
N GLU A 642 -33.32 -0.27 -8.16
CA GLU A 642 -33.52 -1.05 -6.94
C GLU A 642 -32.35 -0.91 -5.96
N TYR A 643 -31.14 -0.73 -6.48
CA TYR A 643 -29.92 -0.53 -5.65
C TYR A 643 -29.95 0.84 -4.95
N ASP A 644 -30.46 1.87 -5.61
CA ASP A 644 -30.50 3.23 -5.09
C ASP A 644 -31.66 3.46 -4.10
N THR A 645 -32.56 2.46 -3.89
CA THR A 645 -33.68 2.53 -2.92
C THR A 645 -33.38 1.75 -1.63
#